data_5ccfea41dd0f2d057dc13e7bf28b055b
#
_entry.id   5ccfea41dd0f2d057dc13e7bf28b055b
#
_cell.length_a   1.000
_cell.length_b   1.000
_cell.length_c   1.000
_cell.angle_alpha   90.00
_cell.angle_beta   90.00
_cell.angle_gamma   90.00
#
_symmetry.space_group_name_H-M   'P 1'
#
loop_
_entity.id
_entity.type
_entity.pdbx_description
1 polymer ?
#
loop_
_entity_poly.entity_id
_entity_poly.type
_entity_poly.pdbx_seq_one_letter_code
_entity_poly.pdbx_strand_id
1 'polypeptide(L)'
;MRISRGRIVAGTLAVASTLWIAGGSLPLGAHGTEARRVELLNWTRDRIVRVVGANRSELGLNGSKVPTEMRTIAGRSCLFGDLFAFDVADHYAFDVDEAVDVTLTYAPELTQPFTVAWDRNGGDGFGRSNEIQPERGMILRQTTVRLDRARLAGLGIMNTDFAIAARGGITLCDIAVARSGMTRPPAASGGVRIQVVDAASGREVPARVGLYDATGRTPLPSEQAILVHRYADETRLFWVAPQLAWPSTNRQAFYVRGSYEAQVPEGAYQLVVTKGPEYRAHKAAITVRAGQSGSLTVSLQRYVDQPMRGWFSGDTHLHLMRDTTDDLDVWGQVAAEDVSVGNLLEMGNIVTTHFRQPAWGKAGRFLRDGHMIASGQEDPRTAQRGHTIHHNLEKPFHLAKDEFFSYHKVFESSHAQGGVSGYAHYGQLFNGRRGLALDVPFGLVDFIEVLQGGRLDTSTWYPFLNLGYKVSPAAGSDYPYFGPSLPGAERYYVKLDRDFDPDAWYASFRAGHVFVTNGPMLDFTVNGEQMGDELKVAKGTKLDIAAAAQLNPDIDQLGRLEIVAQGDVVATQPAKGLDRVAIRKTLVADRSMWIAIRAYGTRETPAQGQVQTMGPVAHSAPIYVVVDGQPFWKTAAVPQLVKEQRQHLQDLLTAPVDPMGDLEAWETVDVLARQWERQRQQLRPRVSEAEAKYDAILRRATGSPATTAPRSQASAGIMVVIAACLMGLRLRKGTR
;
A
#
# COMPACT_ATOMS: atom_id res chain seq x y z
N MET A 1 -31.47 -6.30 22.88
CA MET A 1 -31.04 -5.94 24.25
C MET A 1 -29.70 -5.19 24.07
N ARG A 2 -29.75 -3.88 24.10
CA ARG A 2 -28.55 -3.02 23.84
C ARG A 2 -27.68 -3.05 25.10
N ILE A 3 -26.48 -3.63 24.98
CA ILE A 3 -25.42 -3.50 25.98
C ILE A 3 -24.66 -2.21 25.65
N SER A 4 -24.76 -1.24 26.56
CA SER A 4 -24.08 0.05 26.43
C SER A 4 -22.56 -0.18 26.43
N ARG A 5 -21.87 0.33 25.41
CA ARG A 5 -20.41 0.31 25.26
C ARG A 5 -19.69 1.34 26.15
N GLY A 6 -20.24 1.68 27.26
CA GLY A 6 -19.64 2.61 28.20
C GLY A 6 -18.92 1.87 29.33
N ARG A 7 -17.62 2.13 29.46
CA ARG A 7 -16.71 1.67 30.54
C ARG A 7 -16.07 0.29 30.36
N ILE A 8 -15.22 0.11 29.36
CA ILE A 8 -14.30 -1.04 29.25
C ILE A 8 -12.81 -0.62 29.18
N VAL A 9 -12.41 0.54 29.64
CA VAL A 9 -10.98 0.89 29.65
C VAL A 9 -10.34 0.68 31.03
N ALA A 10 -11.06 0.75 32.11
CA ALA A 10 -10.48 0.56 33.45
C ALA A 10 -10.85 -0.80 34.13
N GLY A 11 -11.88 -1.50 33.61
CA GLY A 11 -12.34 -2.73 34.24
C GLY A 11 -11.77 -4.02 33.64
N THR A 12 -11.35 -4.00 32.39
CA THR A 12 -10.89 -5.20 31.67
C THR A 12 -9.46 -5.61 32.02
N LEU A 13 -8.61 -4.69 32.45
CA LEU A 13 -7.25 -5.01 32.89
C LEU A 13 -7.19 -5.71 34.25
N ALA A 14 -8.14 -5.44 35.16
CA ALA A 14 -8.24 -6.14 36.43
C ALA A 14 -8.94 -7.51 36.32
N VAL A 15 -9.87 -7.66 35.35
CA VAL A 15 -10.58 -8.93 35.13
C VAL A 15 -9.75 -9.88 34.26
N ALA A 16 -8.94 -9.38 33.33
CA ALA A 16 -8.04 -10.22 32.53
C ALA A 16 -6.92 -10.86 33.37
N SER A 17 -6.45 -10.19 34.43
CA SER A 17 -5.43 -10.76 35.30
C SER A 17 -5.94 -11.84 36.27
N THR A 18 -7.28 -11.92 36.51
CA THR A 18 -7.88 -12.89 37.43
C THR A 18 -8.50 -14.09 36.70
N LEU A 19 -8.90 -13.98 35.45
CA LEU A 19 -9.51 -15.06 34.66
C LEU A 19 -8.49 -16.01 33.99
N TRP A 20 -7.20 -15.64 33.98
CA TRP A 20 -6.15 -16.49 33.42
C TRP A 20 -5.54 -17.50 34.42
N ILE A 21 -6.02 -17.54 35.68
CA ILE A 21 -5.55 -18.48 36.72
C ILE A 21 -6.38 -19.78 36.78
N ALA A 22 -7.48 -19.88 36.04
CA ALA A 22 -8.32 -21.08 36.05
C ALA A 22 -8.20 -21.86 34.71
N GLY A 23 -7.22 -22.76 34.67
CA GLY A 23 -7.29 -24.08 34.03
C GLY A 23 -7.64 -24.17 32.54
N GLY A 24 -6.68 -24.01 31.66
CA GLY A 24 -6.69 -24.56 30.32
C GLY A 24 -5.26 -24.85 29.87
N SER A 25 -4.92 -26.10 29.55
CA SER A 25 -3.63 -26.54 29.08
C SER A 25 -3.30 -25.89 27.73
N LEU A 26 -2.48 -24.83 27.73
CA LEU A 26 -1.87 -24.24 26.56
C LEU A 26 -0.64 -25.07 26.12
N PRO A 27 -0.29 -25.12 24.84
CA PRO A 27 0.87 -25.86 24.38
C PRO A 27 2.16 -25.33 25.02
N LEU A 28 3.10 -26.24 25.32
CA LEU A 28 4.36 -26.03 26.07
C LEU A 28 5.23 -24.83 25.65
N GLY A 29 4.96 -24.16 24.51
CA GLY A 29 5.64 -22.94 24.08
C GLY A 29 5.09 -21.64 24.68
N ALA A 30 3.88 -21.64 25.24
CA ALA A 30 3.21 -20.44 25.75
C ALA A 30 3.58 -20.12 27.22
N HIS A 31 4.00 -21.11 28.01
CA HIS A 31 4.38 -20.90 29.41
C HIS A 31 5.65 -20.05 29.60
N GLY A 32 6.56 -20.05 28.63
CA GLY A 32 7.75 -19.20 28.67
C GLY A 32 7.45 -17.71 28.45
N THR A 33 6.43 -17.39 27.66
CA THR A 33 6.04 -16.02 27.36
C THR A 33 5.23 -15.36 28.47
N GLU A 34 4.45 -16.11 29.20
CA GLU A 34 3.58 -15.61 30.26
C GLU A 34 4.35 -15.27 31.55
N ALA A 35 5.26 -16.15 31.96
CA ALA A 35 6.17 -15.88 33.09
C ALA A 35 7.08 -14.67 32.79
N ARG A 36 7.57 -14.54 31.56
CA ARG A 36 8.36 -13.38 31.10
C ARG A 36 7.56 -12.08 31.09
N ARG A 37 6.28 -12.13 30.74
CA ARG A 37 5.39 -10.96 30.72
C ARG A 37 5.13 -10.40 32.12
N VAL A 38 5.02 -11.27 33.13
CA VAL A 38 4.88 -10.87 34.54
C VAL A 38 6.18 -10.28 35.09
N GLU A 39 7.35 -10.82 34.74
CA GLU A 39 8.66 -10.23 35.08
C GLU A 39 8.87 -8.88 34.46
N LEU A 40 8.45 -8.67 33.19
CA LEU A 40 8.53 -7.41 32.47
C LEU A 40 7.69 -6.31 33.16
N LEU A 41 6.48 -6.61 33.61
CA LEU A 41 5.59 -5.68 34.27
C LEU A 41 6.15 -5.14 35.61
N ASN A 42 7.08 -5.86 36.22
CA ASN A 42 7.70 -5.50 37.51
C ASN A 42 9.15 -4.98 37.33
N TRP A 43 9.64 -4.85 36.10
CA TRP A 43 11.03 -4.54 35.83
C TRP A 43 11.38 -3.06 36.06
N THR A 44 10.46 -2.14 35.79
CA THR A 44 10.66 -0.70 36.03
C THR A 44 10.52 -0.39 37.51
N ARG A 45 11.55 0.24 38.10
CA ARG A 45 11.55 0.64 39.51
C ARG A 45 10.47 1.66 39.85
N ASP A 46 10.23 2.56 38.91
CA ASP A 46 9.12 3.52 39.01
C ASP A 46 7.88 2.91 38.39
N ARG A 47 6.88 2.63 39.20
CA ARG A 47 5.56 2.11 38.78
C ARG A 47 4.81 3.03 37.80
N ILE A 48 5.44 4.13 37.40
CA ILE A 48 4.90 5.15 36.48
C ILE A 48 5.04 4.68 35.02
N VAL A 49 6.07 3.89 34.68
CA VAL A 49 6.32 3.44 33.31
C VAL A 49 6.22 1.91 33.26
N ARG A 50 5.42 1.42 32.35
CA ARG A 50 5.21 -0.01 32.14
C ARG A 50 5.72 -0.42 30.77
N VAL A 51 6.49 -1.51 30.70
CA VAL A 51 6.85 -2.16 29.44
C VAL A 51 5.66 -3.02 28.96
N VAL A 52 5.15 -2.77 27.78
CA VAL A 52 4.04 -3.53 27.18
C VAL A 52 4.58 -4.71 26.36
N GLY A 53 5.73 -4.55 25.73
CA GLY A 53 6.44 -5.58 25.01
C GLY A 53 7.86 -5.15 24.69
N ALA A 54 8.76 -6.11 24.41
CA ALA A 54 10.20 -5.89 24.19
C ALA A 54 10.70 -6.42 22.83
N ASN A 55 9.82 -7.01 22.02
CA ASN A 55 10.13 -7.33 20.64
C ASN A 55 8.88 -7.23 19.75
N ARG A 56 9.10 -7.24 18.42
CA ARG A 56 8.03 -7.09 17.45
C ARG A 56 6.95 -8.15 17.58
N SER A 57 7.31 -9.40 17.79
CA SER A 57 6.35 -10.51 17.91
C SER A 57 5.46 -10.36 19.14
N GLU A 58 5.99 -9.89 20.28
CA GLU A 58 5.20 -9.61 21.49
C GLU A 58 4.21 -8.44 21.29
N LEU A 59 4.56 -7.51 20.39
CA LEU A 59 3.73 -6.36 20.04
C LEU A 59 2.79 -6.64 18.86
N GLY A 60 2.67 -7.90 18.44
CA GLY A 60 1.80 -8.29 17.32
C GLY A 60 2.34 -7.88 15.94
N LEU A 61 3.61 -7.51 15.85
CA LEU A 61 4.30 -7.16 14.61
C LEU A 61 5.10 -8.34 14.09
N ASN A 62 5.35 -8.31 12.78
CA ASN A 62 6.11 -9.36 12.12
C ASN A 62 7.60 -9.08 12.08
N GLY A 63 8.37 -10.14 11.84
CA GLY A 63 9.77 -10.05 11.43
C GLY A 63 10.78 -9.91 12.57
N SER A 64 10.42 -10.08 13.85
CA SER A 64 11.45 -10.15 14.88
C SER A 64 12.18 -11.49 14.85
N LYS A 65 13.49 -11.41 14.61
CA LYS A 65 14.44 -12.54 14.82
C LYS A 65 15.24 -12.37 16.09
N VAL A 66 14.99 -11.30 16.82
CA VAL A 66 15.66 -10.97 18.07
C VAL A 66 14.80 -11.49 19.22
N PRO A 67 15.26 -12.48 19.97
CA PRO A 67 14.51 -12.98 21.13
C PRO A 67 14.51 -11.96 22.25
N THR A 68 13.44 -11.94 23.03
CA THR A 68 13.44 -11.24 24.32
C THR A 68 14.18 -12.08 25.34
N GLU A 69 15.19 -11.52 25.97
CA GLU A 69 16.04 -12.21 26.94
C GLU A 69 16.31 -11.35 28.18
N MET A 70 16.18 -11.95 29.37
CA MET A 70 16.68 -11.35 30.59
C MET A 70 18.19 -11.59 30.71
N ARG A 71 18.95 -10.53 30.98
CA ARG A 71 20.43 -10.56 31.14
C ARG A 71 20.81 -9.90 32.45
N THR A 72 21.82 -10.43 33.11
CA THR A 72 22.40 -9.80 34.31
C THR A 72 23.66 -9.04 33.90
N ILE A 73 23.66 -7.71 34.01
CA ILE A 73 24.79 -6.83 33.69
C ILE A 73 25.16 -6.01 34.93
N ALA A 74 26.39 -6.16 35.43
CA ALA A 74 26.88 -5.48 36.64
C ALA A 74 25.93 -5.63 37.85
N GLY A 75 25.33 -6.83 38.01
CA GLY A 75 24.41 -7.14 39.10
C GLY A 75 22.97 -6.55 38.89
N ARG A 76 22.66 -5.96 37.75
CA ARG A 76 21.32 -5.48 37.39
C ARG A 76 20.64 -6.44 36.44
N SER A 77 19.35 -6.62 36.62
CA SER A 77 18.51 -7.31 35.66
C SER A 77 18.23 -6.37 34.49
N CYS A 78 18.65 -6.77 33.28
CA CYS A 78 18.50 -6.04 32.04
C CYS A 78 17.66 -6.86 31.06
N LEU A 79 16.89 -6.21 30.21
CA LEU A 79 16.08 -6.84 29.20
C LEU A 79 16.67 -6.57 27.82
N PHE A 80 16.86 -7.63 27.02
CA PHE A 80 17.28 -7.53 25.64
C PHE A 80 16.08 -7.70 24.71
N GLY A 81 15.98 -6.83 23.70
CA GLY A 81 14.95 -6.86 22.68
C GLY A 81 15.23 -5.88 21.56
N ASP A 82 14.43 -5.90 20.48
CA ASP A 82 14.61 -5.03 19.31
C ASP A 82 13.59 -3.91 19.21
N LEU A 83 12.48 -4.02 19.95
CA LEU A 83 11.43 -3.01 19.99
C LEU A 83 10.72 -3.01 21.34
N PHE A 84 10.99 -1.99 22.13
CA PHE A 84 10.33 -1.77 23.41
C PHE A 84 9.20 -0.78 23.26
N ALA A 85 8.02 -1.11 23.74
CA ALA A 85 6.88 -0.22 23.82
C ALA A 85 6.50 0.06 25.29
N PHE A 86 6.29 1.33 25.63
CA PHE A 86 6.10 1.80 26.98
C PHE A 86 4.80 2.57 27.13
N ASP A 87 4.13 2.30 28.24
CA ASP A 87 2.94 2.99 28.69
C ASP A 87 3.27 3.77 29.98
N VAL A 88 2.99 5.07 29.97
CA VAL A 88 3.16 5.96 31.11
C VAL A 88 1.82 6.04 31.83
N ALA A 89 1.83 5.86 33.13
CA ALA A 89 0.58 5.85 33.90
C ALA A 89 -0.21 7.15 33.73
N ASP A 90 -1.49 7.05 33.36
CA ASP A 90 -2.38 8.18 33.06
C ASP A 90 -2.47 9.20 34.22
N HIS A 91 -2.40 8.72 35.47
CA HIS A 91 -2.42 9.60 36.63
C HIS A 91 -1.16 10.48 36.77
N TYR A 92 -0.06 10.08 36.12
CA TYR A 92 1.16 10.87 36.04
C TYR A 92 1.12 11.88 34.90
N ALA A 93 0.69 11.42 33.71
CA ALA A 93 0.53 12.27 32.53
C ALA A 93 -0.45 11.63 31.53
N PHE A 94 -1.46 12.38 31.10
CA PHE A 94 -2.40 11.96 30.07
C PHE A 94 -2.83 13.16 29.22
N ASP A 95 -2.79 13.03 27.90
CA ASP A 95 -3.14 14.05 26.90
C ASP A 95 -2.50 15.41 27.19
N VAL A 96 -1.22 15.41 27.58
CA VAL A 96 -0.42 16.60 27.87
C VAL A 96 0.12 17.25 26.58
N ASP A 97 0.69 18.46 26.69
CA ASP A 97 1.46 19.10 25.60
C ASP A 97 2.70 19.73 26.22
N GLU A 98 3.68 18.92 26.50
CA GLU A 98 4.90 19.34 27.19
C GLU A 98 6.11 18.55 26.72
N ALA A 99 7.30 18.97 27.10
CA ALA A 99 8.50 18.18 26.93
C ALA A 99 8.64 17.17 28.08
N VAL A 100 8.96 15.94 27.71
CA VAL A 100 9.18 14.83 28.64
C VAL A 100 10.58 14.28 28.41
N ASP A 101 11.37 14.16 29.46
CA ASP A 101 12.71 13.59 29.38
C ASP A 101 12.67 12.11 29.75
N VAL A 102 13.07 11.25 28.82
CA VAL A 102 13.18 9.80 29.01
C VAL A 102 14.66 9.45 29.18
N THR A 103 15.04 8.96 30.34
CA THR A 103 16.41 8.55 30.65
C THR A 103 16.53 7.03 30.59
N LEU A 104 17.35 6.54 29.67
CA LEU A 104 17.62 5.14 29.41
C LEU A 104 18.93 4.74 30.05
N THR A 105 18.96 3.63 30.81
CA THR A 105 20.21 2.96 31.23
C THR A 105 20.36 1.66 30.45
N TYR A 106 21.41 1.51 29.69
CA TYR A 106 21.63 0.38 28.82
C TYR A 106 23.08 -0.10 28.81
N ALA A 107 23.31 -1.33 28.33
CA ALA A 107 24.65 -1.91 28.16
C ALA A 107 25.15 -1.63 26.72
N PRO A 108 26.05 -0.65 26.50
CA PRO A 108 26.38 -0.19 25.15
C PRO A 108 27.10 -1.25 24.30
N GLU A 109 27.86 -2.15 24.88
CA GLU A 109 28.52 -3.23 24.13
C GLU A 109 27.55 -4.27 23.58
N LEU A 110 26.33 -4.36 24.15
CA LEU A 110 25.25 -5.28 23.77
C LEU A 110 24.07 -4.54 23.15
N THR A 111 24.30 -3.34 22.62
CA THR A 111 23.24 -2.46 22.07
C THR A 111 23.65 -1.99 20.69
N GLN A 112 22.71 -2.08 19.75
CA GLN A 112 22.84 -1.52 18.40
C GLN A 112 22.29 -0.08 18.35
N PRO A 113 22.58 0.70 17.30
CA PRO A 113 21.97 2.01 17.10
C PRO A 113 20.46 1.94 17.24
N PHE A 114 19.87 2.92 17.91
CA PHE A 114 18.44 2.92 18.24
C PHE A 114 17.79 4.30 18.07
N THR A 115 16.48 4.31 17.96
CA THR A 115 15.64 5.51 17.91
C THR A 115 14.55 5.44 18.97
N VAL A 116 14.09 6.61 19.42
CA VAL A 116 12.92 6.74 20.30
C VAL A 116 11.81 7.43 19.52
N ALA A 117 10.60 6.90 19.58
CA ALA A 117 9.41 7.45 18.96
C ALA A 117 8.31 7.64 20.02
N TRP A 118 7.46 8.65 19.86
CA TRP A 118 6.41 8.97 20.83
C TRP A 118 5.18 9.59 20.15
N ASP A 119 4.03 9.52 20.81
CA ASP A 119 2.86 10.28 20.43
C ASP A 119 3.07 11.78 20.75
N ARG A 120 2.80 12.63 19.76
CA ARG A 120 3.17 14.04 19.76
C ARG A 120 1.98 14.92 19.43
N ASN A 121 1.91 16.07 20.06
CA ASN A 121 0.94 17.11 19.71
C ASN A 121 1.34 17.86 18.44
N GLY A 122 0.36 18.03 17.54
CA GLY A 122 0.52 18.75 16.27
C GLY A 122 1.23 17.94 15.19
N GLY A 123 1.31 18.49 13.99
CA GLY A 123 1.80 17.80 12.82
C GLY A 123 1.02 16.52 12.53
N ASP A 124 1.74 15.43 12.24
CA ASP A 124 1.18 14.10 12.03
C ASP A 124 0.91 13.30 13.32
N GLY A 125 1.11 13.93 14.49
CA GLY A 125 0.94 13.25 15.77
C GLY A 125 2.09 12.34 16.16
N PHE A 126 3.20 12.40 15.45
CA PHE A 126 4.34 11.50 15.59
C PHE A 126 5.63 12.27 15.88
N GLY A 127 6.36 11.88 16.94
CA GLY A 127 7.68 12.35 17.26
C GLY A 127 8.72 11.24 17.12
N ARG A 128 9.92 11.57 16.65
CA ARG A 128 11.03 10.62 16.54
C ARG A 128 12.36 11.32 16.81
N SER A 129 13.22 10.67 17.59
CA SER A 129 14.61 11.13 17.79
C SER A 129 15.45 10.87 16.54
N ASN A 130 16.58 11.55 16.44
CA ASN A 130 17.66 11.08 15.59
C ASN A 130 18.14 9.70 16.06
N GLU A 131 18.82 8.99 15.18
CA GLU A 131 19.43 7.71 15.55
C GLU A 131 20.53 7.95 16.61
N ILE A 132 20.46 7.23 17.72
CA ILE A 132 21.37 7.31 18.84
C ILE A 132 22.40 6.19 18.71
N GLN A 133 23.68 6.58 18.63
CA GLN A 133 24.79 5.63 18.58
C GLN A 133 25.19 5.26 20.00
N PRO A 134 25.29 3.96 20.34
CA PRO A 134 25.76 3.53 21.66
C PRO A 134 27.24 3.91 21.87
N GLU A 135 27.51 4.70 22.88
CA GLU A 135 28.88 5.03 23.27
C GLU A 135 29.56 3.85 23.96
N ARG A 136 30.55 3.25 23.29
CA ARG A 136 31.29 2.06 23.76
C ARG A 136 32.25 2.39 24.90
N GLY A 137 32.78 1.36 25.55
CA GLY A 137 33.83 1.48 26.58
C GLY A 137 33.31 1.58 28.01
N MET A 138 31.99 1.41 28.24
CA MET A 138 31.40 1.36 29.59
C MET A 138 30.49 0.14 29.73
N ILE A 139 30.42 -0.41 30.95
CA ILE A 139 29.54 -1.55 31.23
C ILE A 139 28.06 -1.14 31.12
N LEU A 140 27.73 0.04 31.66
CA LEU A 140 26.40 0.65 31.57
C LEU A 140 26.55 2.12 31.20
N ARG A 141 25.61 2.59 30.38
CA ARG A 141 25.51 3.99 29.93
C ARG A 141 24.11 4.54 30.21
N GLN A 142 24.03 5.83 30.52
CA GLN A 142 22.78 6.57 30.57
C GLN A 142 22.70 7.56 29.40
N THR A 143 21.53 7.62 28.77
CA THR A 143 21.22 8.60 27.73
C THR A 143 19.83 9.15 27.98
N THR A 144 19.69 10.49 28.01
CA THR A 144 18.39 11.15 28.13
C THR A 144 17.94 11.61 26.76
N VAL A 145 16.73 11.23 26.40
CA VAL A 145 16.06 11.64 25.16
C VAL A 145 14.88 12.55 25.53
N ARG A 146 14.85 13.74 24.95
CA ARG A 146 13.77 14.68 25.16
C ARG A 146 12.68 14.44 24.14
N LEU A 147 11.49 14.13 24.62
CA LEU A 147 10.27 13.97 23.82
C LEU A 147 9.56 15.32 23.75
N ASP A 148 9.82 16.08 22.69
CA ASP A 148 9.22 17.41 22.52
C ASP A 148 7.73 17.31 22.20
N ARG A 149 6.90 18.15 22.85
CA ARG A 149 5.46 18.19 22.70
C ARG A 149 4.81 16.81 22.87
N ALA A 150 5.32 16.03 23.81
CA ALA A 150 4.77 14.72 24.13
C ALA A 150 3.29 14.83 24.51
N ARG A 151 2.48 13.90 24.05
CA ARG A 151 1.06 13.85 24.32
C ARG A 151 0.72 12.85 25.42
N LEU A 152 1.35 11.68 25.40
CA LEU A 152 1.15 10.58 26.36
C LEU A 152 -0.35 10.25 26.51
N ALA A 153 -1.00 9.89 25.39
CA ALA A 153 -2.43 9.59 25.34
C ALA A 153 -2.71 8.15 24.88
N GLY A 154 -1.70 7.27 24.99
CA GLY A 154 -1.81 5.87 24.62
C GLY A 154 -2.11 5.66 23.12
N LEU A 155 -1.65 6.56 22.24
CA LEU A 155 -1.95 6.51 20.81
C LEU A 155 -0.97 5.64 20.02
N GLY A 156 0.07 5.12 20.66
CA GLY A 156 1.02 4.21 20.08
C GLY A 156 0.52 2.77 19.98
N ILE A 157 1.41 1.89 19.49
CA ILE A 157 1.15 0.46 19.38
C ILE A 157 0.72 -0.13 20.73
N MET A 158 -0.30 -0.99 20.73
CA MET A 158 -0.82 -1.61 21.96
C MET A 158 -1.22 -0.59 23.04
N ASN A 159 -1.67 0.62 22.65
CA ASN A 159 -2.03 1.74 23.53
C ASN A 159 -0.85 2.26 24.36
N THR A 160 0.34 2.34 23.78
CA THR A 160 1.53 2.87 24.44
C THR A 160 1.79 4.32 24.08
N ASP A 161 2.65 5.00 24.84
CA ASP A 161 2.97 6.41 24.71
C ASP A 161 4.26 6.67 23.95
N PHE A 162 5.25 5.78 24.11
CA PHE A 162 6.50 5.86 23.38
C PHE A 162 7.13 4.48 23.20
N ALA A 163 8.06 4.38 22.26
CA ALA A 163 8.78 3.15 21.96
C ALA A 163 10.25 3.40 21.62
N ILE A 164 11.07 2.38 21.82
CA ILE A 164 12.50 2.35 21.47
C ILE A 164 12.71 1.24 20.47
N ALA A 165 13.25 1.56 19.30
CA ALA A 165 13.55 0.59 18.24
C ALA A 165 15.05 0.51 17.96
N ALA A 166 15.59 -0.70 17.95
CA ALA A 166 16.99 -0.99 17.64
C ALA A 166 17.10 -2.22 16.74
N ARG A 167 17.46 -2.04 15.47
CA ARG A 167 17.72 -3.18 14.57
C ARG A 167 18.89 -4.00 15.09
N GLY A 168 18.64 -5.26 15.46
CA GLY A 168 19.65 -6.13 16.09
C GLY A 168 19.70 -6.06 17.62
N GLY A 169 18.84 -5.24 18.22
CA GLY A 169 18.54 -5.27 19.65
C GLY A 169 19.26 -4.24 20.51
N ILE A 170 18.64 -3.94 21.65
CA ILE A 170 19.17 -3.13 22.76
C ILE A 170 19.07 -3.92 24.06
N THR A 171 20.12 -3.87 24.89
CA THR A 171 20.08 -4.39 26.26
C THR A 171 19.80 -3.25 27.23
N LEU A 172 18.53 -3.10 27.60
CA LEU A 172 18.03 -2.02 28.45
C LEU A 172 17.97 -2.49 29.91
N CYS A 173 18.54 -1.70 30.82
CA CYS A 173 18.67 -2.05 32.24
C CYS A 173 17.84 -1.20 33.18
N ASP A 174 17.38 -0.02 32.72
CA ASP A 174 16.48 0.86 33.47
C ASP A 174 15.92 1.93 32.55
N ILE A 175 14.77 2.47 32.94
CA ILE A 175 14.13 3.60 32.28
C ILE A 175 13.48 4.52 33.33
N ALA A 176 13.63 5.81 33.14
CA ALA A 176 12.98 6.82 33.97
C ALA A 176 12.36 7.89 33.09
N VAL A 177 11.19 8.40 33.50
CA VAL A 177 10.47 9.46 32.81
C VAL A 177 10.34 10.65 33.75
N ALA A 178 10.71 11.83 33.27
CA ALA A 178 10.60 13.07 33.98
C ALA A 178 9.87 14.13 33.16
N ARG A 179 8.88 14.80 33.76
CA ARG A 179 8.16 15.91 33.13
C ARG A 179 8.91 17.20 33.34
N SER A 180 9.04 18.00 32.30
CA SER A 180 9.68 19.33 32.37
C SER A 180 8.69 20.46 32.62
N GLY A 181 7.38 20.18 32.60
CA GLY A 181 6.31 21.15 32.70
C GLY A 181 5.53 21.10 34.03
N MET A 182 4.89 22.22 34.38
CA MET A 182 3.89 22.21 35.45
C MET A 182 2.59 21.61 34.95
N THR A 183 1.94 20.76 35.75
CA THR A 183 0.59 20.28 35.49
C THR A 183 -0.36 21.46 35.25
N ARG A 184 -0.79 21.64 34.02
CA ARG A 184 -1.88 22.56 33.69
C ARG A 184 -3.18 21.91 34.16
N PRO A 185 -4.04 22.60 34.93
CA PRO A 185 -5.35 22.07 35.26
C PRO A 185 -6.11 21.76 33.97
N PRO A 186 -6.97 20.74 33.97
CA PRO A 186 -7.80 20.42 32.79
C PRO A 186 -8.55 21.73 32.40
N ALA A 187 -8.46 22.08 31.11
CA ALA A 187 -9.19 23.24 30.60
C ALA A 187 -10.69 22.98 30.73
N ALA A 188 -11.44 24.04 31.08
CA ALA A 188 -12.88 23.96 31.01
C ALA A 188 -13.32 23.56 29.59
N SER A 189 -14.37 22.77 29.46
CA SER A 189 -14.80 22.18 28.16
C SER A 189 -16.21 22.62 27.78
N GLY A 190 -16.49 22.55 26.50
CA GLY A 190 -17.82 22.74 25.92
C GLY A 190 -18.13 21.71 24.86
N GLY A 191 -19.41 21.54 24.57
CA GLY A 191 -19.89 20.60 23.56
C GLY A 191 -19.73 21.14 22.14
N VAL A 192 -19.28 20.29 21.22
CA VAL A 192 -19.29 20.56 19.77
C VAL A 192 -20.07 19.46 19.09
N ARG A 193 -21.08 19.85 18.28
CA ARG A 193 -21.81 18.94 17.38
C ARG A 193 -21.55 19.35 15.93
N ILE A 194 -21.07 18.41 15.12
CA ILE A 194 -20.82 18.60 13.70
C ILE A 194 -21.71 17.60 12.94
N GLN A 195 -22.48 18.08 11.97
CA GLN A 195 -23.24 17.26 11.04
C GLN A 195 -22.71 17.53 9.64
N VAL A 196 -22.22 16.50 8.95
CA VAL A 196 -21.69 16.61 7.59
C VAL A 196 -22.70 16.05 6.61
N VAL A 197 -23.13 16.88 5.66
CA VAL A 197 -24.09 16.49 4.63
C VAL A 197 -23.53 16.77 3.24
N ASP A 198 -23.92 15.96 2.27
CA ASP A 198 -23.74 16.25 0.86
C ASP A 198 -24.70 17.37 0.43
N ALA A 199 -24.20 18.42 -0.21
CA ALA A 199 -24.98 19.62 -0.54
C ALA A 199 -26.09 19.37 -1.54
N ALA A 200 -25.93 18.39 -2.44
CA ALA A 200 -26.92 18.11 -3.48
C ALA A 200 -28.09 17.25 -2.96
N SER A 201 -27.79 16.26 -2.11
CA SER A 201 -28.77 15.31 -1.60
C SER A 201 -29.31 15.65 -0.21
N GLY A 202 -28.60 16.49 0.56
CA GLY A 202 -28.89 16.78 1.98
C GLY A 202 -28.67 15.59 2.92
N ARG A 203 -28.17 14.45 2.44
CA ARG A 203 -27.93 13.25 3.22
C ARG A 203 -26.63 13.35 3.99
N GLU A 204 -26.59 12.80 5.20
CA GLU A 204 -25.35 12.63 5.94
C GLU A 204 -24.37 11.74 5.16
N VAL A 205 -23.10 12.16 5.16
CA VAL A 205 -22.03 11.46 4.45
C VAL A 205 -20.79 11.30 5.34
N PRO A 206 -20.08 10.17 5.26
CA PRO A 206 -18.78 10.02 5.89
C PRO A 206 -17.81 11.09 5.36
N ALA A 207 -16.97 11.61 6.27
CA ALA A 207 -16.01 12.65 5.93
C ALA A 207 -14.79 12.60 6.86
N ARG A 208 -13.72 13.24 6.43
CA ARG A 208 -12.53 13.48 7.24
C ARG A 208 -12.60 14.87 7.86
N VAL A 209 -12.37 14.94 9.17
CA VAL A 209 -12.51 16.16 10.00
C VAL A 209 -11.17 16.49 10.65
N GLY A 210 -10.70 17.70 10.44
CA GLY A 210 -9.64 18.36 11.21
C GLY A 210 -10.23 19.42 12.10
N LEU A 211 -9.96 19.35 13.40
CA LEU A 211 -10.37 20.33 14.39
C LEU A 211 -9.13 20.84 15.13
N TYR A 212 -8.72 22.07 14.88
CA TYR A 212 -7.43 22.59 15.32
C TYR A 212 -7.60 23.81 16.22
N ASP A 213 -7.01 23.77 17.41
CA ASP A 213 -6.89 24.95 18.27
C ASP A 213 -5.89 25.98 17.72
N ALA A 214 -5.71 27.09 18.43
CA ALA A 214 -4.80 28.16 18.03
C ALA A 214 -3.32 27.72 17.95
N THR A 215 -2.95 26.61 18.58
CA THR A 215 -1.60 26.01 18.53
C THR A 215 -1.46 24.95 17.44
N GLY A 216 -2.55 24.63 16.74
CA GLY A 216 -2.62 23.57 15.74
C GLY A 216 -2.82 22.18 16.34
N ARG A 217 -3.09 22.06 17.63
CA ARG A 217 -3.40 20.81 18.31
C ARG A 217 -4.83 20.37 17.97
N THR A 218 -5.02 19.08 17.77
CA THR A 218 -6.35 18.45 17.63
C THR A 218 -6.76 17.83 18.96
N PRO A 219 -7.93 18.14 19.55
CA PRO A 219 -8.45 17.44 20.72
C PRO A 219 -8.57 15.94 20.44
N LEU A 220 -8.49 15.10 21.48
CA LEU A 220 -8.78 13.68 21.33
C LEU A 220 -10.21 13.50 20.82
N PRO A 221 -10.41 12.75 19.72
CA PRO A 221 -11.74 12.51 19.21
C PRO A 221 -12.58 11.70 20.21
N SER A 222 -13.90 11.95 20.22
CA SER A 222 -14.85 11.14 20.98
C SER A 222 -15.02 9.74 20.35
N GLU A 223 -15.72 8.86 21.07
CA GLU A 223 -16.07 7.51 20.62
C GLU A 223 -16.94 7.48 19.33
N GLN A 224 -17.47 8.63 18.89
CA GLN A 224 -18.22 8.75 17.64
C GLN A 224 -17.30 8.85 16.40
N ALA A 225 -16.02 9.15 16.57
CA ALA A 225 -15.06 9.04 15.49
C ALA A 225 -14.88 7.56 15.08
N ILE A 226 -14.63 7.35 13.80
CA ILE A 226 -14.36 6.01 13.26
C ILE A 226 -13.02 5.51 13.81
N LEU A 227 -13.01 4.30 14.35
CA LEU A 227 -11.77 3.64 14.74
C LEU A 227 -10.96 3.27 13.49
N VAL A 228 -9.73 3.74 13.44
CA VAL A 228 -8.77 3.36 12.41
C VAL A 228 -7.96 2.18 12.93
N HIS A 229 -7.97 1.05 12.21
CA HIS A 229 -7.14 -0.09 12.55
C HIS A 229 -5.67 0.30 12.50
N ARG A 230 -4.92 -0.17 13.48
CA ARG A 230 -3.53 0.18 13.65
C ARG A 230 -2.65 -0.78 12.88
N TYR A 231 -1.74 -0.20 12.14
CA TYR A 231 -0.56 -0.86 11.67
C TYR A 231 0.67 -0.07 12.15
N ALA A 232 1.68 -0.77 12.67
CA ALA A 232 2.94 -0.15 13.02
C ALA A 232 4.07 -0.92 12.31
N ASP A 233 4.82 -0.23 11.50
CA ASP A 233 6.04 -0.71 10.90
C ASP A 233 7.28 -0.16 11.63
N GLU A 234 8.46 -0.53 11.15
CA GLU A 234 9.73 -0.07 11.72
C GLU A 234 9.93 1.44 11.68
N THR A 235 9.28 2.13 10.76
CA THR A 235 9.42 3.56 10.54
C THR A 235 8.33 4.35 11.23
N ARG A 236 7.21 3.69 11.60
CA ARG A 236 6.01 4.29 12.16
C ARG A 236 5.44 3.46 13.28
N LEU A 237 6.07 3.59 14.43
CA LEU A 237 5.65 2.90 15.65
C LEU A 237 4.32 3.40 16.21
N PHE A 238 3.86 4.58 15.76
CA PHE A 238 2.64 5.21 16.23
C PHE A 238 1.71 5.56 15.08
N TRP A 239 0.68 4.77 14.91
CA TRP A 239 -0.52 5.14 14.19
C TRP A 239 -1.53 5.68 15.18
N VAL A 240 -1.83 6.94 15.03
CA VAL A 240 -2.75 7.62 15.90
C VAL A 240 -4.16 7.31 15.45
N ALA A 241 -4.76 6.29 16.01
CA ALA A 241 -6.16 5.99 15.79
C ALA A 241 -6.99 6.66 16.89
N PRO A 242 -8.03 7.41 16.55
CA PRO A 242 -8.65 7.64 15.25
C PRO A 242 -8.10 8.87 14.50
N GLN A 243 -6.94 9.40 14.88
CA GLN A 243 -6.34 10.58 14.27
C GLN A 243 -5.39 10.21 13.15
N LEU A 244 -5.51 10.90 12.02
CA LEU A 244 -4.70 10.70 10.82
C LEU A 244 -4.07 12.03 10.40
N ALA A 245 -2.90 11.97 9.75
CA ALA A 245 -2.30 13.16 9.15
C ALA A 245 -3.01 13.54 7.84
N TRP A 246 -3.07 14.84 7.58
CA TRP A 246 -3.45 15.35 6.26
C TRP A 246 -2.26 15.18 5.30
N PRO A 247 -2.39 14.53 4.15
CA PRO A 247 -1.26 14.32 3.25
C PRO A 247 -0.60 15.62 2.78
N SER A 248 -1.42 16.65 2.49
CA SER A 248 -0.94 17.94 1.98
C SER A 248 -0.41 18.89 3.05
N THR A 249 -0.80 18.73 4.31
CA THR A 249 -0.48 19.68 5.40
C THR A 249 0.24 19.03 6.56
N ASN A 250 0.36 17.70 6.55
CA ASN A 250 0.92 16.91 7.65
C ASN A 250 0.27 17.25 9.01
N ARG A 251 -1.07 17.41 9.04
CA ARG A 251 -1.87 17.71 10.23
C ARG A 251 -2.79 16.56 10.55
N GLN A 252 -2.98 16.28 11.83
CA GLN A 252 -3.88 15.24 12.32
C GLN A 252 -5.33 15.50 11.91
N ALA A 253 -6.07 14.43 11.61
CA ALA A 253 -7.49 14.45 11.33
C ALA A 253 -8.11 13.13 11.80
N PHE A 254 -9.44 13.04 11.84
CA PHE A 254 -10.19 11.85 12.17
C PHE A 254 -11.37 11.67 11.21
N TYR A 255 -11.92 10.49 11.14
CA TYR A 255 -13.06 10.18 10.31
C TYR A 255 -14.36 10.17 11.10
N VAL A 256 -15.45 10.61 10.46
CA VAL A 256 -16.82 10.58 10.99
C VAL A 256 -17.77 9.95 9.99
N ARG A 257 -18.87 9.35 10.46
CA ARG A 257 -19.88 8.73 9.58
C ARG A 257 -20.98 9.71 9.10
N GLY A 258 -20.85 10.98 9.45
CA GLY A 258 -21.82 12.05 9.13
C GLY A 258 -22.01 12.95 10.33
N SER A 259 -22.48 12.42 11.46
CA SER A 259 -22.64 13.16 12.72
C SER A 259 -21.49 12.87 13.67
N TYR A 260 -21.06 13.90 14.40
CA TYR A 260 -20.01 13.83 15.42
C TYR A 260 -20.29 14.76 16.58
N GLU A 261 -20.11 14.28 17.79
CA GLU A 261 -20.22 15.06 19.02
C GLU A 261 -19.02 14.80 19.94
N ALA A 262 -18.49 15.86 20.54
CA ALA A 262 -17.40 15.78 21.49
C ALA A 262 -17.45 16.88 22.53
N GLN A 263 -16.88 16.60 23.71
CA GLN A 263 -16.50 17.64 24.68
C GLN A 263 -15.05 18.00 24.36
N VAL A 264 -14.80 19.28 24.06
CA VAL A 264 -13.47 19.79 23.74
C VAL A 264 -13.12 21.01 24.63
N PRO A 265 -11.84 21.26 24.87
CA PRO A 265 -11.43 22.43 25.67
C PRO A 265 -12.02 23.71 25.10
N GLU A 266 -12.35 24.65 25.98
CA GLU A 266 -12.80 25.99 25.55
C GLU A 266 -11.72 26.69 24.72
N GLY A 267 -12.13 27.42 23.67
CA GLY A 267 -11.20 28.14 22.82
C GLY A 267 -11.73 28.38 21.42
N ALA A 268 -10.89 29.00 20.60
CA ALA A 268 -11.13 29.17 19.16
C ALA A 268 -10.51 28.00 18.39
N TYR A 269 -11.27 27.45 17.48
CA TYR A 269 -10.85 26.32 16.63
C TYR A 269 -11.03 26.63 15.15
N GLN A 270 -10.14 26.11 14.33
CA GLN A 270 -10.31 25.99 12.89
C GLN A 270 -10.85 24.59 12.59
N LEU A 271 -12.04 24.52 12.02
CA LEU A 271 -12.63 23.31 11.47
C LEU A 271 -12.28 23.19 9.99
N VAL A 272 -11.86 22.00 9.55
CA VAL A 272 -11.63 21.66 8.14
C VAL A 272 -12.29 20.31 7.88
N VAL A 273 -13.23 20.25 6.95
CA VAL A 273 -13.93 19.00 6.58
C VAL A 273 -13.72 18.73 5.10
N THR A 274 -13.32 17.50 4.78
CA THR A 274 -13.09 17.06 3.38
C THR A 274 -13.71 15.68 3.14
N LYS A 275 -13.98 15.40 1.85
CA LYS A 275 -14.45 14.10 1.38
C LYS A 275 -13.83 13.83 0.00
N GLY A 276 -12.65 13.21 -0.01
CA GLY A 276 -11.95 12.88 -1.24
C GLY A 276 -11.66 14.06 -2.18
N PRO A 277 -11.12 13.80 -3.38
CA PRO A 277 -10.71 14.84 -4.33
C PRO A 277 -11.87 15.48 -5.10
N GLU A 278 -13.04 14.85 -5.14
CA GLU A 278 -14.19 15.36 -5.88
C GLU A 278 -14.97 16.42 -5.13
N TYR A 279 -14.76 16.59 -3.82
CA TYR A 279 -15.44 17.59 -2.99
C TYR A 279 -14.53 18.77 -2.67
N ARG A 280 -15.14 19.96 -2.58
CA ARG A 280 -14.49 21.14 -2.04
C ARG A 280 -14.30 21.00 -0.53
N ALA A 281 -13.17 21.45 -0.03
CA ALA A 281 -12.92 21.48 1.41
C ALA A 281 -13.78 22.57 2.07
N HIS A 282 -14.50 22.21 3.15
CA HIS A 282 -15.19 23.18 3.98
C HIS A 282 -14.27 23.65 5.11
N LYS A 283 -14.14 24.96 5.29
CA LYS A 283 -13.35 25.58 6.36
C LYS A 283 -14.22 26.55 7.14
N ALA A 284 -14.21 26.45 8.48
CA ALA A 284 -14.93 27.33 9.37
C ALA A 284 -14.13 27.62 10.65
N ALA A 285 -14.31 28.80 11.21
CA ALA A 285 -13.89 29.12 12.56
C ALA A 285 -15.04 28.81 13.52
N ILE A 286 -14.77 28.09 14.61
CA ILE A 286 -15.74 27.84 15.68
C ILE A 286 -15.17 28.27 17.00
N THR A 287 -16.03 28.70 17.90
CA THR A 287 -15.66 29.09 19.28
C THR A 287 -16.38 28.18 20.25
N VAL A 288 -15.63 27.47 21.06
CA VAL A 288 -16.14 26.63 22.14
C VAL A 288 -16.10 27.41 23.44
N ARG A 289 -17.23 27.43 24.15
CA ARG A 289 -17.35 28.08 25.47
C ARG A 289 -17.62 27.04 26.55
N ALA A 290 -16.99 27.19 27.68
CA ALA A 290 -17.18 26.29 28.81
C ALA A 290 -18.66 26.09 29.17
N GLY A 291 -19.06 24.81 29.34
CA GLY A 291 -20.42 24.43 29.72
C GLY A 291 -21.51 24.70 28.68
N GLN A 292 -21.16 25.20 27.49
CA GLN A 292 -22.11 25.40 26.38
C GLN A 292 -21.91 24.36 25.29
N SER A 293 -23.00 24.06 24.57
CA SER A 293 -22.94 23.19 23.37
C SER A 293 -23.27 23.98 22.12
N GLY A 294 -22.38 23.93 21.14
CA GLY A 294 -22.57 24.49 19.79
C GLY A 294 -22.83 23.42 18.76
N SER A 295 -23.65 23.73 17.74
CA SER A 295 -23.87 22.84 16.60
C SER A 295 -23.57 23.53 15.27
N LEU A 296 -23.02 22.77 14.31
CA LEU A 296 -22.71 23.23 12.97
C LEU A 296 -23.08 22.15 11.95
N THR A 297 -23.85 22.52 10.91
CA THR A 297 -24.05 21.69 9.74
C THR A 297 -23.06 22.10 8.66
N VAL A 298 -22.27 21.15 8.20
CA VAL A 298 -21.27 21.29 7.13
C VAL A 298 -21.87 20.70 5.85
N SER A 299 -22.17 21.54 4.88
CA SER A 299 -22.67 21.14 3.55
C SER A 299 -21.50 21.07 2.59
N LEU A 300 -21.09 19.83 2.19
CA LEU A 300 -20.00 19.59 1.27
C LEU A 300 -20.48 19.63 -0.18
N GLN A 301 -19.84 20.46 -0.99
CA GLN A 301 -20.15 20.59 -2.42
C GLN A 301 -19.18 19.79 -3.28
N ARG A 302 -19.69 19.01 -4.23
CA ARG A 302 -18.86 18.40 -5.26
C ARG A 302 -18.29 19.46 -6.19
N TYR A 303 -17.00 19.41 -6.42
CA TYR A 303 -16.29 20.15 -7.47
C TYR A 303 -16.53 19.47 -8.83
N VAL A 304 -16.53 18.14 -8.84
CA VAL A 304 -16.86 17.28 -9.98
C VAL A 304 -17.64 16.08 -9.47
N ASP A 305 -18.58 15.59 -10.27
CA ASP A 305 -19.36 14.40 -9.96
C ASP A 305 -19.02 13.30 -10.99
N GLN A 306 -18.03 12.49 -10.69
CA GLN A 306 -17.59 11.41 -11.55
C GLN A 306 -18.61 10.25 -11.58
N PRO A 307 -19.27 9.86 -10.49
CA PRO A 307 -20.35 8.88 -10.52
C PRO A 307 -21.48 9.24 -11.47
N MET A 308 -21.93 10.51 -11.51
CA MET A 308 -22.94 10.97 -12.47
C MET A 308 -22.49 10.87 -13.94
N ARG A 309 -21.18 10.74 -14.16
CA ARG A 309 -20.55 10.56 -15.47
C ARG A 309 -20.22 9.09 -15.74
N GLY A 310 -20.64 8.19 -14.86
CA GLY A 310 -20.38 6.75 -14.93
C GLY A 310 -18.94 6.35 -14.58
N TRP A 311 -18.17 7.21 -13.91
CA TRP A 311 -16.83 6.89 -13.43
C TRP A 311 -16.84 6.60 -11.93
N PHE A 312 -16.40 5.40 -11.53
CA PHE A 312 -16.37 4.97 -10.14
C PHE A 312 -14.95 4.65 -9.72
N SER A 313 -14.49 5.28 -8.63
CA SER A 313 -13.12 5.20 -8.18
C SER A 313 -12.79 3.87 -7.50
N GLY A 314 -11.52 3.46 -7.57
CA GLY A 314 -10.97 2.33 -6.83
C GLY A 314 -9.59 2.64 -6.27
N ASP A 315 -9.22 1.92 -5.22
CA ASP A 315 -7.85 1.80 -4.72
C ASP A 315 -7.43 0.33 -4.81
N THR A 316 -6.33 0.04 -5.53
CA THR A 316 -5.87 -1.34 -5.70
C THR A 316 -5.22 -1.90 -4.45
N HIS A 317 -4.78 -1.04 -3.47
CA HIS A 317 -3.75 -1.43 -2.54
C HIS A 317 -4.01 -0.88 -1.13
N LEU A 318 -4.86 -1.59 -0.37
CA LEU A 318 -5.18 -1.23 1.01
C LEU A 318 -4.84 -2.40 1.95
N HIS A 319 -3.98 -2.14 2.94
CA HIS A 319 -3.63 -3.09 3.98
C HIS A 319 -4.42 -2.81 5.27
N LEU A 320 -5.70 -3.11 5.23
CA LEU A 320 -6.62 -2.99 6.37
C LEU A 320 -7.12 -4.36 6.79
N MET A 321 -6.73 -4.78 7.97
CA MET A 321 -7.33 -5.96 8.60
C MET A 321 -8.73 -5.61 9.08
N ARG A 322 -9.66 -6.54 8.90
CA ARG A 322 -11.01 -6.43 9.42
C ARG A 322 -11.54 -7.79 9.86
N ASP A 323 -12.52 -7.77 10.71
CA ASP A 323 -13.49 -8.84 10.84
C ASP A 323 -14.91 -8.29 10.52
N THR A 324 -15.92 -9.13 10.62
CA THR A 324 -17.29 -8.70 10.27
C THR A 324 -17.86 -7.62 11.21
N THR A 325 -17.28 -7.42 12.38
CA THR A 325 -17.66 -6.35 13.31
C THR A 325 -17.07 -5.00 12.94
N ASP A 326 -15.99 -5.01 12.16
CA ASP A 326 -15.23 -3.82 11.74
C ASP A 326 -15.69 -3.26 10.38
N ASP A 327 -16.52 -4.01 9.63
CA ASP A 327 -16.93 -3.64 8.27
C ASP A 327 -17.42 -2.20 8.17
N LEU A 328 -18.20 -1.74 9.14
CA LEU A 328 -18.74 -0.38 9.11
C LEU A 328 -17.68 0.70 9.34
N ASP A 329 -16.64 0.42 10.12
CA ASP A 329 -15.55 1.35 10.40
C ASP A 329 -14.58 1.42 9.21
N VAL A 330 -14.19 0.26 8.66
CA VAL A 330 -13.31 0.19 7.49
C VAL A 330 -13.99 0.79 6.25
N TRP A 331 -15.28 0.45 6.04
CA TRP A 331 -16.09 1.09 5.00
C TRP A 331 -16.17 2.62 5.20
N GLY A 332 -16.37 3.07 6.43
CA GLY A 332 -16.47 4.48 6.75
C GLY A 332 -15.22 5.29 6.40
N GLN A 333 -14.03 4.71 6.57
CA GLN A 333 -12.76 5.34 6.14
C GLN A 333 -12.70 5.48 4.62
N VAL A 334 -13.00 4.41 3.89
CA VAL A 334 -12.99 4.36 2.42
C VAL A 334 -14.03 5.34 1.84
N ALA A 335 -15.25 5.34 2.41
CA ALA A 335 -16.33 6.23 2.01
C ALA A 335 -16.07 7.69 2.35
N ALA A 336 -15.35 8.00 3.45
CA ALA A 336 -14.97 9.36 3.81
C ALA A 336 -13.94 9.96 2.83
N GLU A 337 -13.18 9.13 2.14
CA GLU A 337 -12.29 9.55 1.06
C GLU A 337 -12.93 9.45 -0.33
N ASP A 338 -14.25 9.21 -0.40
CA ASP A 338 -15.02 9.10 -1.65
C ASP A 338 -14.46 8.05 -2.62
N VAL A 339 -14.00 6.91 -2.09
CA VAL A 339 -13.55 5.77 -2.89
C VAL A 339 -14.73 4.81 -3.08
N SER A 340 -15.09 4.51 -4.34
CA SER A 340 -16.19 3.59 -4.62
C SER A 340 -15.85 2.14 -4.34
N VAL A 341 -14.58 1.72 -4.57
CA VAL A 341 -14.11 0.36 -4.31
C VAL A 341 -12.78 0.37 -3.58
N GLY A 342 -12.78 0.01 -2.30
CA GLY A 342 -11.56 -0.27 -1.53
C GLY A 342 -11.22 -1.75 -1.58
N ASN A 343 -10.11 -2.12 -2.22
CA ASN A 343 -9.62 -3.49 -2.24
C ASN A 343 -8.69 -3.74 -1.06
N LEU A 344 -9.15 -4.53 -0.08
CA LEU A 344 -8.44 -4.84 1.15
C LEU A 344 -7.58 -6.08 0.92
N LEU A 345 -6.27 -5.90 0.92
CA LEU A 345 -5.34 -6.96 0.56
C LEU A 345 -4.89 -7.77 1.78
N GLU A 346 -5.22 -9.04 1.78
CA GLU A 346 -4.50 -10.01 2.57
C GLU A 346 -3.10 -10.14 1.99
N MET A 347 -2.07 -9.98 2.83
CA MET A 347 -0.68 -9.95 2.42
C MET A 347 0.07 -11.11 3.04
N GLY A 348 1.08 -11.63 2.35
CA GLY A 348 1.96 -12.63 2.92
C GLY A 348 2.12 -13.87 2.06
N ASN A 349 2.12 -15.03 2.69
CA ASN A 349 2.35 -16.31 2.04
C ASN A 349 1.78 -17.46 2.90
N ILE A 350 2.00 -18.69 2.48
CA ILE A 350 1.50 -19.89 3.18
C ILE A 350 2.02 -20.02 4.62
N VAL A 351 3.14 -19.37 4.97
CA VAL A 351 3.74 -19.46 6.32
C VAL A 351 3.24 -18.34 7.22
N THR A 352 3.17 -17.12 6.69
CA THR A 352 2.79 -15.93 7.43
C THR A 352 1.79 -15.11 6.62
N THR A 353 0.61 -14.89 7.18
CA THR A 353 -0.46 -14.11 6.56
C THR A 353 -0.77 -12.90 7.42
N HIS A 354 -0.75 -11.71 6.80
CA HIS A 354 -1.03 -10.42 7.42
C HIS A 354 -2.32 -9.85 6.85
N PHE A 355 -3.00 -8.99 7.59
CA PHE A 355 -4.25 -8.32 7.19
C PHE A 355 -5.34 -9.30 6.74
N ARG A 356 -5.50 -10.38 7.50
CA ARG A 356 -6.49 -11.42 7.19
C ARG A 356 -7.87 -10.85 6.95
N GLN A 357 -8.54 -11.42 5.94
CA GLN A 357 -9.88 -11.05 5.58
C GLN A 357 -10.87 -12.13 6.07
N PRO A 358 -12.05 -11.73 6.59
CA PRO A 358 -12.98 -12.67 7.24
C PRO A 358 -13.74 -13.54 6.23
N ALA A 359 -13.88 -13.05 5.00
CA ALA A 359 -14.61 -13.71 3.93
C ALA A 359 -14.11 -13.25 2.57
N TRP A 360 -14.40 -14.04 1.53
CA TRP A 360 -13.98 -13.82 0.16
C TRP A 360 -15.19 -13.85 -0.79
N GLY A 361 -14.96 -13.49 -2.06
CA GLY A 361 -16.01 -13.41 -3.06
C GLY A 361 -17.09 -12.42 -2.68
N LYS A 362 -18.34 -12.73 -3.02
CA LYS A 362 -19.50 -11.86 -2.69
C LYS A 362 -19.73 -11.73 -1.19
N ALA A 363 -19.41 -12.76 -0.40
CA ALA A 363 -19.50 -12.72 1.05
C ALA A 363 -18.41 -11.83 1.70
N GLY A 364 -17.29 -11.59 1.00
CA GLY A 364 -16.21 -10.69 1.42
C GLY A 364 -16.47 -9.23 1.06
N ARG A 365 -17.57 -8.89 0.41
CA ARG A 365 -17.94 -7.52 0.03
C ARG A 365 -18.87 -6.89 1.05
N PHE A 366 -18.56 -5.67 1.45
CA PHE A 366 -19.50 -4.83 2.20
C PHE A 366 -19.80 -3.59 1.37
N LEU A 367 -21.03 -3.47 0.87
CA LEU A 367 -21.50 -2.39 -0.01
C LEU A 367 -22.55 -1.57 0.71
N ARG A 368 -22.34 -0.27 0.76
CA ARG A 368 -23.30 0.70 1.32
C ARG A 368 -23.12 2.06 0.66
N ASP A 369 -24.22 2.76 0.35
CA ASP A 369 -24.24 4.13 -0.16
C ASP A 369 -23.30 4.39 -1.35
N GLY A 370 -23.16 3.42 -2.27
CA GLY A 370 -22.28 3.53 -3.45
C GLY A 370 -20.79 3.31 -3.20
N HIS A 371 -20.41 2.92 -1.98
CA HIS A 371 -19.04 2.59 -1.61
C HIS A 371 -18.95 1.13 -1.15
N MET A 372 -17.97 0.42 -1.66
CA MET A 372 -17.72 -0.99 -1.36
C MET A 372 -16.30 -1.19 -0.81
N ILE A 373 -16.17 -2.06 0.18
CA ILE A 373 -14.90 -2.70 0.53
C ILE A 373 -14.97 -4.17 0.14
N ALA A 374 -13.89 -4.70 -0.41
CA ALA A 374 -13.81 -6.07 -0.91
C ALA A 374 -12.46 -6.70 -0.59
N SER A 375 -12.46 -8.01 -0.29
CA SER A 375 -11.23 -8.76 -0.03
C SER A 375 -10.45 -8.99 -1.31
N GLY A 376 -9.13 -8.80 -1.24
CA GLY A 376 -8.15 -9.07 -2.26
C GLY A 376 -6.89 -9.69 -1.67
N GLN A 377 -5.90 -9.98 -2.49
CA GLN A 377 -4.66 -10.65 -2.09
C GLN A 377 -3.44 -9.95 -2.68
N GLU A 378 -2.42 -9.67 -1.86
CA GLU A 378 -1.06 -9.35 -2.30
C GLU A 378 -0.15 -10.55 -1.99
N ASP A 379 -0.18 -11.53 -2.85
CA ASP A 379 0.66 -12.73 -2.86
C ASP A 379 0.53 -13.41 -4.25
N PRO A 380 1.64 -13.82 -4.90
CA PRO A 380 3.04 -13.83 -4.45
C PRO A 380 3.69 -12.43 -4.38
N ARG A 381 4.58 -12.28 -3.41
CA ARG A 381 5.30 -11.03 -3.15
C ARG A 381 6.78 -11.25 -2.84
N THR A 382 7.49 -11.88 -3.77
CA THR A 382 8.91 -12.19 -3.57
C THR A 382 9.82 -11.10 -4.09
N ALA A 383 10.97 -10.91 -3.44
CA ALA A 383 12.02 -10.00 -3.91
C ALA A 383 12.68 -10.47 -5.23
N GLN A 384 12.35 -11.68 -5.70
CA GLN A 384 12.91 -12.25 -6.94
C GLN A 384 12.13 -11.85 -8.19
N ARG A 385 10.81 -11.63 -8.06
CA ARG A 385 9.89 -11.45 -9.18
C ARG A 385 8.90 -10.30 -9.02
N GLY A 386 8.93 -9.57 -7.89
CA GLY A 386 8.00 -8.49 -7.58
C GLY A 386 6.76 -8.95 -6.83
N HIS A 387 5.98 -7.97 -6.39
CA HIS A 387 4.71 -8.18 -5.70
C HIS A 387 3.56 -8.19 -6.70
N THR A 388 2.60 -9.07 -6.48
CA THR A 388 1.41 -9.19 -7.33
C THR A 388 0.14 -8.97 -6.53
N ILE A 389 -0.87 -8.41 -7.18
CA ILE A 389 -2.15 -8.07 -6.59
C ILE A 389 -3.25 -8.80 -7.36
N HIS A 390 -4.19 -9.37 -6.62
CA HIS A 390 -5.31 -10.13 -7.17
C HIS A 390 -6.61 -9.70 -6.50
N HIS A 391 -7.56 -9.19 -7.28
CA HIS A 391 -8.87 -8.73 -6.84
C HIS A 391 -9.98 -9.66 -7.29
N ASN A 392 -11.17 -9.52 -6.67
CA ASN A 392 -12.38 -10.24 -7.07
C ASN A 392 -12.22 -11.76 -7.01
N LEU A 393 -11.56 -12.25 -5.96
CA LEU A 393 -11.33 -13.68 -5.75
C LEU A 393 -12.45 -14.29 -4.92
N GLU A 394 -12.91 -15.48 -5.32
CA GLU A 394 -13.82 -16.30 -4.49
C GLU A 394 -13.11 -16.93 -3.29
N LYS A 395 -11.79 -17.08 -3.37
CA LYS A 395 -10.90 -17.56 -2.30
C LYS A 395 -9.46 -17.18 -2.58
N PRO A 396 -8.62 -16.98 -1.54
CA PRO A 396 -7.19 -16.75 -1.74
C PRO A 396 -6.49 -18.02 -2.27
N PHE A 397 -5.34 -17.82 -2.91
CA PHE A 397 -4.49 -18.89 -3.39
C PHE A 397 -3.04 -18.64 -3.01
N HIS A 398 -2.49 -19.46 -2.14
CA HIS A 398 -1.10 -19.40 -1.71
C HIS A 398 -0.27 -20.52 -2.33
N LEU A 399 0.93 -20.19 -2.79
CA LEU A 399 1.86 -21.15 -3.37
C LEU A 399 2.48 -22.03 -2.28
N ALA A 400 2.57 -23.32 -2.55
CA ALA A 400 3.32 -24.24 -1.68
C ALA A 400 4.82 -23.92 -1.69
N LYS A 401 5.57 -24.33 -0.64
CA LYS A 401 7.01 -24.04 -0.51
C LYS A 401 7.86 -24.52 -1.69
N ASP A 402 7.51 -25.64 -2.31
CA ASP A 402 8.22 -26.22 -3.46
C ASP A 402 7.87 -25.56 -4.80
N GLU A 403 6.86 -24.67 -4.81
CA GLU A 403 6.39 -23.91 -5.96
C GLU A 403 6.37 -22.39 -5.71
N PHE A 404 7.05 -21.93 -4.68
CA PHE A 404 6.99 -20.57 -4.13
C PHE A 404 7.22 -19.44 -5.15
N PHE A 405 7.94 -19.75 -6.24
CA PHE A 405 8.21 -18.80 -7.32
C PHE A 405 7.38 -19.02 -8.58
N SER A 406 6.37 -19.90 -8.54
CA SER A 406 5.54 -20.28 -9.71
C SER A 406 4.30 -19.37 -9.85
N TYR A 407 4.51 -18.07 -9.98
CA TYR A 407 3.48 -17.01 -10.00
C TYR A 407 2.31 -17.28 -10.98
N HIS A 408 2.59 -17.87 -12.14
CA HIS A 408 1.55 -18.17 -13.13
C HIS A 408 0.38 -18.98 -12.54
N LYS A 409 0.61 -19.83 -11.55
CA LYS A 409 -0.46 -20.62 -10.91
C LYS A 409 -1.46 -19.74 -10.16
N VAL A 410 -0.96 -18.66 -9.50
CA VAL A 410 -1.83 -17.71 -8.80
C VAL A 410 -2.61 -16.89 -9.81
N PHE A 411 -1.96 -16.38 -10.87
CA PHE A 411 -2.63 -15.66 -11.95
C PHE A 411 -3.71 -16.52 -12.63
N GLU A 412 -3.38 -17.76 -13.00
CA GLU A 412 -4.32 -18.70 -13.61
C GLU A 412 -5.49 -19.03 -12.68
N SER A 413 -5.21 -19.23 -11.36
CA SER A 413 -6.26 -19.42 -10.36
C SER A 413 -7.15 -18.19 -10.22
N SER A 414 -6.57 -16.99 -10.19
CA SER A 414 -7.30 -15.73 -10.13
C SER A 414 -8.23 -15.58 -11.34
N HIS A 415 -7.69 -15.75 -12.56
CA HIS A 415 -8.49 -15.64 -13.78
C HIS A 415 -9.60 -16.68 -13.86
N ALA A 416 -9.35 -17.91 -13.38
CA ALA A 416 -10.37 -18.96 -13.32
C ALA A 416 -11.54 -18.62 -12.38
N GLN A 417 -11.30 -17.74 -11.39
CA GLN A 417 -12.31 -17.22 -10.46
C GLN A 417 -12.99 -15.94 -10.97
N GLY A 418 -12.60 -15.42 -12.14
CA GLY A 418 -13.07 -14.12 -12.65
C GLY A 418 -12.33 -12.91 -12.01
N GLY A 419 -11.19 -13.18 -11.39
CA GLY A 419 -10.35 -12.16 -10.76
C GLY A 419 -9.64 -11.25 -11.76
N VAL A 420 -9.13 -10.13 -11.24
CA VAL A 420 -8.31 -9.14 -11.97
C VAL A 420 -6.95 -9.08 -11.30
N SER A 421 -5.88 -9.26 -12.08
CA SER A 421 -4.55 -9.53 -11.55
C SER A 421 -3.49 -8.61 -12.15
N GLY A 422 -2.57 -8.13 -11.31
CA GLY A 422 -1.53 -7.22 -11.76
C GLY A 422 -0.28 -7.21 -10.89
N TYR A 423 0.61 -6.29 -11.22
CA TYR A 423 1.85 -6.04 -10.49
C TYR A 423 1.79 -4.72 -9.73
N ALA A 424 2.19 -4.77 -8.46
CA ALA A 424 2.33 -3.62 -7.58
C ALA A 424 3.57 -2.77 -7.89
N HIS A 425 3.67 -1.60 -7.26
CA HIS A 425 4.90 -0.80 -7.14
C HIS A 425 5.57 -0.48 -8.48
N TYR A 426 4.81 0.07 -9.44
CA TYR A 426 5.25 0.43 -10.80
C TYR A 426 5.71 -0.78 -11.64
N GLY A 427 5.49 -2.01 -11.15
CA GLY A 427 6.02 -3.23 -11.76
C GLY A 427 7.55 -3.29 -11.76
N GLN A 428 8.24 -2.60 -10.85
CA GLN A 428 9.71 -2.57 -10.84
C GLN A 428 10.37 -2.83 -9.48
N LEU A 429 9.73 -2.46 -8.37
CA LEU A 429 10.28 -2.78 -7.07
C LEU A 429 10.33 -4.30 -6.86
N PHE A 430 11.22 -4.76 -6.01
CA PHE A 430 11.44 -6.19 -5.74
C PHE A 430 11.65 -7.03 -7.01
N ASN A 431 12.36 -6.47 -8.00
CA ASN A 431 12.62 -7.11 -9.29
C ASN A 431 11.36 -7.44 -10.13
N GLY A 432 10.28 -6.69 -9.98
CA GLY A 432 9.01 -6.90 -10.70
C GLY A 432 9.15 -6.94 -12.23
N ARG A 433 10.14 -6.24 -12.81
CA ARG A 433 10.45 -6.29 -14.24
C ARG A 433 10.74 -7.71 -14.73
N ARG A 434 11.36 -8.57 -13.89
CA ARG A 434 11.61 -9.98 -14.22
C ARG A 434 10.31 -10.78 -14.27
N GLY A 435 9.42 -10.52 -13.33
CA GLY A 435 8.08 -11.13 -13.31
C GLY A 435 7.25 -10.72 -14.51
N LEU A 436 7.15 -9.42 -14.77
CA LEU A 436 6.41 -8.87 -15.92
C LEU A 436 6.92 -9.39 -17.25
N ALA A 437 8.25 -9.46 -17.46
CA ALA A 437 8.84 -9.99 -18.68
C ALA A 437 8.42 -11.45 -18.94
N LEU A 438 8.19 -12.23 -17.88
CA LEU A 438 7.73 -13.60 -17.98
C LEU A 438 6.21 -13.70 -18.14
N ASP A 439 5.42 -12.91 -17.40
CA ASP A 439 3.99 -13.17 -17.25
C ASP A 439 3.10 -12.40 -18.27
N VAL A 440 3.51 -11.20 -18.72
CA VAL A 440 2.77 -10.41 -19.72
C VAL A 440 2.60 -11.15 -21.05
N PRO A 441 3.61 -11.84 -21.62
CA PRO A 441 3.45 -12.55 -22.89
C PRO A 441 2.42 -13.68 -22.87
N PHE A 442 2.01 -14.14 -21.70
CA PHE A 442 1.00 -15.18 -21.54
C PHE A 442 -0.41 -14.62 -21.27
N GLY A 443 -0.56 -13.29 -21.25
CA GLY A 443 -1.86 -12.66 -20.96
C GLY A 443 -2.33 -12.83 -19.52
N LEU A 444 -1.38 -12.98 -18.58
CA LEU A 444 -1.69 -13.19 -17.17
C LEU A 444 -1.85 -11.86 -16.40
N VAL A 445 -1.29 -10.78 -16.93
CA VAL A 445 -1.24 -9.48 -16.27
C VAL A 445 -2.29 -8.56 -16.88
N ASP A 446 -3.32 -8.24 -16.12
CA ASP A 446 -4.39 -7.33 -16.53
C ASP A 446 -3.97 -5.86 -16.30
N PHE A 447 -3.22 -5.58 -15.23
CA PHE A 447 -2.80 -4.21 -14.91
C PHE A 447 -1.39 -4.12 -14.31
N ILE A 448 -0.84 -2.90 -14.35
CA ILE A 448 0.37 -2.51 -13.60
C ILE A 448 0.00 -1.25 -12.80
N GLU A 449 0.30 -1.24 -11.50
CA GLU A 449 0.25 0.01 -10.73
C GLU A 449 1.33 0.96 -11.26
N VAL A 450 0.90 2.05 -11.88
CA VAL A 450 1.80 3.06 -12.43
C VAL A 450 1.86 4.33 -11.60
N LEU A 451 0.92 4.46 -10.64
CA LEU A 451 0.81 5.61 -9.75
C LEU A 451 0.67 5.14 -8.30
N GLN A 452 1.63 5.51 -7.46
CA GLN A 452 1.69 5.18 -6.03
C GLN A 452 2.60 6.19 -5.31
N GLY A 453 2.35 6.47 -4.01
CA GLY A 453 3.19 7.36 -3.20
C GLY A 453 3.44 8.72 -3.83
N GLY A 454 2.47 9.30 -4.52
CA GLY A 454 2.58 10.58 -5.23
C GLY A 454 3.38 10.55 -6.52
N ARG A 455 3.85 9.38 -6.98
CA ARG A 455 4.73 9.22 -8.13
C ARG A 455 4.03 8.47 -9.26
N LEU A 456 4.03 9.05 -10.47
CA LEU A 456 3.68 8.37 -11.71
C LEU A 456 4.95 7.83 -12.37
N ASP A 457 5.00 6.52 -12.65
CA ASP A 457 6.10 5.88 -13.36
C ASP A 457 5.59 4.99 -14.49
N THR A 458 5.83 5.42 -15.72
CA THR A 458 5.41 4.71 -16.94
C THR A 458 6.54 3.90 -17.57
N SER A 459 7.75 3.90 -16.99
CA SER A 459 8.94 3.31 -17.56
C SER A 459 8.88 1.78 -17.72
N THR A 460 8.04 1.12 -16.92
CA THR A 460 7.80 -0.32 -17.02
C THR A 460 6.60 -0.63 -17.92
N TRP A 461 5.57 0.21 -17.89
CA TRP A 461 4.31 -0.01 -18.58
C TRP A 461 4.39 0.29 -20.10
N TYR A 462 4.94 1.44 -20.51
CA TYR A 462 5.05 1.83 -21.92
C TYR A 462 5.80 0.82 -22.80
N PRO A 463 6.88 0.15 -22.36
CA PRO A 463 7.52 -0.93 -23.10
C PRO A 463 6.54 -2.02 -23.56
N PHE A 464 5.64 -2.47 -22.69
CA PHE A 464 4.65 -3.49 -23.06
C PHE A 464 3.62 -2.97 -24.03
N LEU A 465 3.11 -1.73 -23.86
CA LEU A 465 2.23 -1.11 -24.84
C LEU A 465 2.91 -1.00 -26.21
N ASN A 466 4.19 -0.60 -26.24
CA ASN A 466 4.99 -0.47 -27.46
C ASN A 466 5.36 -1.80 -28.09
N LEU A 467 5.25 -2.91 -27.38
CA LEU A 467 5.34 -4.28 -27.89
C LEU A 467 3.98 -4.85 -28.32
N GLY A 468 2.90 -4.08 -28.20
CA GLY A 468 1.55 -4.47 -28.65
C GLY A 468 0.73 -5.21 -27.61
N TYR A 469 1.14 -5.23 -26.33
CA TYR A 469 0.34 -5.80 -25.26
C TYR A 469 -0.65 -4.77 -24.72
N LYS A 470 -1.86 -5.21 -24.43
CA LYS A 470 -2.88 -4.40 -23.73
C LYS A 470 -2.80 -4.72 -22.25
N VAL A 471 -2.19 -3.81 -21.49
CA VAL A 471 -2.10 -3.87 -20.04
C VAL A 471 -2.64 -2.56 -19.49
N SER A 472 -3.58 -2.61 -18.57
CA SER A 472 -4.22 -1.42 -18.01
C SER A 472 -3.32 -0.72 -17.00
N PRO A 473 -3.37 0.62 -16.89
CA PRO A 473 -2.77 1.30 -15.75
C PRO A 473 -3.65 1.13 -14.51
N ALA A 474 -3.04 1.06 -13.34
CA ALA A 474 -3.73 1.08 -12.07
C ALA A 474 -3.01 1.99 -11.06
N ALA A 475 -3.68 2.29 -9.97
CA ALA A 475 -3.15 3.10 -8.89
C ALA A 475 -3.60 2.58 -7.54
N GLY A 476 -2.71 2.58 -6.57
CA GLY A 476 -2.97 2.17 -5.21
C GLY A 476 -2.21 3.00 -4.20
N SER A 477 -2.85 3.29 -3.07
CA SER A 477 -2.25 4.11 -2.02
C SER A 477 -1.21 3.35 -1.20
N ASP A 478 -1.28 2.02 -1.19
CA ASP A 478 -0.52 1.14 -0.30
C ASP A 478 -0.64 1.59 1.17
N TYR A 479 -1.88 2.07 1.49
CA TYR A 479 -2.22 2.52 2.83
C TYR A 479 -2.15 1.34 3.81
N PRO A 480 -1.47 1.45 4.95
CA PRO A 480 -0.84 2.64 5.55
C PRO A 480 0.67 2.77 5.36
N TYR A 481 1.30 2.08 4.41
CA TYR A 481 2.76 1.99 4.30
C TYR A 481 3.46 3.25 3.77
N PHE A 482 2.86 3.98 2.83
CA PHE A 482 3.47 5.17 2.24
C PHE A 482 3.12 6.47 2.97
N GLY A 483 3.90 6.83 3.94
CA GLY A 483 3.81 8.13 4.56
C GLY A 483 2.48 8.43 5.25
N PRO A 484 2.05 9.67 5.36
CA PRO A 484 0.71 10.04 5.76
C PRO A 484 -0.28 9.80 4.61
N SER A 485 -0.22 8.63 3.97
CA SER A 485 -1.14 8.19 2.94
C SER A 485 -2.55 8.03 3.50
N LEU A 486 -3.54 8.06 2.63
CA LEU A 486 -4.95 7.85 2.95
C LEU A 486 -5.54 6.85 1.95
N PRO A 487 -6.61 6.14 2.30
CA PRO A 487 -7.32 5.34 1.31
C PRO A 487 -7.64 6.15 0.07
N GLY A 488 -7.27 5.69 -1.11
CA GLY A 488 -7.50 6.37 -2.38
C GLY A 488 -6.73 7.67 -2.58
N ALA A 489 -5.64 7.93 -1.85
CA ALA A 489 -4.74 9.06 -2.14
C ALA A 489 -4.23 8.96 -3.58
N GLU A 490 -3.82 7.79 -4.00
CA GLU A 490 -3.68 7.38 -5.39
C GLU A 490 -4.84 6.43 -5.72
N ARG A 491 -5.57 6.73 -6.79
CA ARG A 491 -6.76 6.00 -7.20
C ARG A 491 -6.87 5.85 -8.69
N TYR A 492 -7.69 4.94 -9.11
CA TYR A 492 -8.10 4.82 -10.50
C TYR A 492 -9.61 4.92 -10.61
N TYR A 493 -10.10 5.35 -11.76
CA TYR A 493 -11.51 5.40 -12.08
C TYR A 493 -11.84 4.41 -13.16
N VAL A 494 -12.94 3.69 -12.99
CA VAL A 494 -13.45 2.68 -13.91
C VAL A 494 -14.75 3.16 -14.50
N LYS A 495 -14.90 3.08 -15.83
CA LYS A 495 -16.11 3.50 -16.56
C LYS A 495 -17.18 2.43 -16.53
N LEU A 496 -18.39 2.82 -16.19
CA LEU A 496 -19.62 2.02 -16.36
C LEU A 496 -20.64 2.83 -17.17
N ASP A 497 -21.42 2.14 -17.99
CA ASP A 497 -22.54 2.73 -18.75
C ASP A 497 -23.87 2.70 -17.97
N ARG A 498 -23.82 2.43 -16.69
CA ARG A 498 -24.93 2.26 -15.76
C ARG A 498 -24.53 2.66 -14.35
N ASP A 499 -25.49 2.61 -13.42
CA ASP A 499 -25.23 2.76 -11.99
C ASP A 499 -24.19 1.76 -11.49
N PHE A 500 -23.60 2.05 -10.34
CA PHE A 500 -22.55 1.21 -9.76
C PHE A 500 -23.02 -0.23 -9.54
N ASP A 501 -22.32 -1.15 -10.17
CA ASP A 501 -22.46 -2.59 -10.02
C ASP A 501 -21.07 -3.22 -9.83
N PRO A 502 -20.81 -3.92 -8.73
CA PRO A 502 -19.47 -4.46 -8.42
C PRO A 502 -18.92 -5.41 -9.49
N ASP A 503 -19.72 -6.32 -10.02
CA ASP A 503 -19.25 -7.30 -10.99
C ASP A 503 -18.95 -6.63 -12.34
N ALA A 504 -19.80 -5.69 -12.79
CA ALA A 504 -19.55 -4.88 -13.97
C ALA A 504 -18.30 -4.00 -13.79
N TRP A 505 -18.08 -3.48 -12.59
CA TRP A 505 -16.90 -2.65 -12.29
C TRP A 505 -15.59 -3.42 -12.48
N TYR A 506 -15.47 -4.63 -11.91
CA TYR A 506 -14.29 -5.47 -12.12
C TYR A 506 -14.13 -5.92 -13.57
N ALA A 507 -15.22 -6.23 -14.27
CA ALA A 507 -15.19 -6.58 -15.69
C ALA A 507 -14.70 -5.39 -16.55
N SER A 508 -15.17 -4.18 -16.28
CA SER A 508 -14.74 -2.96 -16.99
C SER A 508 -13.29 -2.57 -16.67
N PHE A 509 -12.85 -2.77 -15.42
CA PHE A 509 -11.44 -2.62 -15.05
C PHE A 509 -10.55 -3.57 -15.85
N ARG A 510 -10.90 -4.84 -15.91
CA ARG A 510 -10.17 -5.84 -16.71
C ARG A 510 -10.16 -5.51 -18.21
N ALA A 511 -11.25 -4.90 -18.72
CA ALA A 511 -11.32 -4.44 -20.10
C ALA A 511 -10.45 -3.21 -20.39
N GLY A 512 -9.96 -2.51 -19.36
CA GLY A 512 -9.06 -1.36 -19.50
C GLY A 512 -9.77 -0.01 -19.60
N HIS A 513 -11.05 0.08 -19.29
CA HIS A 513 -11.80 1.36 -19.30
C HIS A 513 -11.49 2.17 -18.05
N VAL A 514 -10.23 2.67 -17.95
CA VAL A 514 -9.70 3.26 -16.72
C VAL A 514 -8.85 4.50 -16.97
N PHE A 515 -8.73 5.33 -15.95
CA PHE A 515 -7.63 6.28 -15.77
C PHE A 515 -7.15 6.30 -14.32
N VAL A 516 -5.89 6.65 -14.11
CA VAL A 516 -5.26 6.77 -12.78
C VAL A 516 -5.06 8.22 -12.41
N THR A 517 -5.19 8.56 -11.12
CA THR A 517 -5.03 9.92 -10.63
C THR A 517 -4.75 9.99 -9.12
N ASN A 518 -4.10 11.07 -8.71
CA ASN A 518 -4.08 11.55 -7.32
C ASN A 518 -4.56 13.02 -7.22
N GLY A 519 -5.35 13.45 -8.22
CA GLY A 519 -5.93 14.81 -8.24
C GLY A 519 -6.66 15.14 -9.52
N PRO A 520 -5.99 15.27 -10.70
CA PRO A 520 -6.65 15.67 -11.93
C PRO A 520 -7.66 14.63 -12.45
N MET A 521 -8.83 15.07 -12.90
CA MET A 521 -9.85 14.24 -13.53
C MET A 521 -9.78 14.40 -15.05
N LEU A 522 -9.89 13.29 -15.79
CA LEU A 522 -9.66 13.23 -17.23
C LEU A 522 -10.92 12.93 -18.03
N ASP A 523 -11.01 13.55 -19.20
CA ASP A 523 -11.94 13.20 -20.27
C ASP A 523 -11.14 13.01 -21.56
N PHE A 524 -11.35 11.89 -22.27
CA PHE A 524 -10.56 11.58 -23.44
C PHE A 524 -11.33 10.70 -24.43
N THR A 525 -11.36 11.11 -25.70
CA THR A 525 -11.91 10.33 -26.80
C THR A 525 -11.07 10.50 -28.07
N VAL A 526 -11.12 9.48 -28.93
CA VAL A 526 -10.60 9.50 -30.31
C VAL A 526 -11.70 8.99 -31.23
N ASN A 527 -12.23 9.85 -32.13
CA ASN A 527 -13.38 9.57 -32.97
C ASN A 527 -14.61 9.05 -32.22
N GLY A 528 -14.77 9.44 -30.94
CA GLY A 528 -15.87 9.00 -30.08
C GLY A 528 -15.56 7.76 -29.23
N GLU A 529 -14.55 6.96 -29.56
CA GLU A 529 -14.12 5.83 -28.73
C GLU A 529 -13.49 6.33 -27.43
N GLN A 530 -13.61 5.55 -26.36
CA GLN A 530 -13.21 5.91 -25.00
C GLN A 530 -11.91 5.21 -24.58
N MET A 531 -11.38 5.59 -23.41
CA MET A 531 -10.22 4.96 -22.79
C MET A 531 -10.41 3.43 -22.69
N GLY A 532 -9.41 2.67 -23.19
CA GLY A 532 -9.44 1.20 -23.23
C GLY A 532 -9.94 0.62 -24.55
N ASP A 533 -10.68 1.39 -25.35
CA ASP A 533 -11.29 0.91 -26.60
C ASP A 533 -10.27 0.67 -27.72
N GLU A 534 -10.68 -0.12 -28.71
CA GLU A 534 -9.97 -0.35 -29.96
C GLU A 534 -10.70 0.28 -31.14
N LEU A 535 -10.08 1.30 -31.72
CA LEU A 535 -10.57 2.00 -32.92
C LEU A 535 -9.95 1.37 -34.20
N LYS A 536 -10.74 0.69 -35.01
CA LYS A 536 -10.31 0.11 -36.30
C LYS A 536 -10.58 1.08 -37.44
N VAL A 537 -9.54 1.45 -38.18
CA VAL A 537 -9.63 2.43 -39.27
C VAL A 537 -8.78 2.04 -40.47
N ALA A 538 -9.11 2.56 -41.63
CA ALA A 538 -8.25 2.51 -42.82
C ALA A 538 -7.09 3.51 -42.72
N LYS A 539 -5.99 3.22 -43.39
CA LYS A 539 -4.85 4.14 -43.50
C LYS A 539 -5.30 5.48 -44.10
N GLY A 540 -4.84 6.58 -43.54
CA GLY A 540 -5.19 7.93 -43.95
C GLY A 540 -6.42 8.51 -43.25
N THR A 541 -7.14 7.74 -42.43
CA THR A 541 -8.29 8.22 -41.65
C THR A 541 -7.86 9.36 -40.70
N LYS A 542 -8.68 10.40 -40.60
CA LYS A 542 -8.49 11.46 -39.61
C LYS A 542 -8.91 10.95 -38.24
N LEU A 543 -8.09 11.19 -37.26
CA LEU A 543 -8.29 10.88 -35.85
C LEU A 543 -8.60 12.18 -35.09
N ASP A 544 -9.86 12.43 -34.80
CA ASP A 544 -10.26 13.61 -34.04
C ASP A 544 -10.17 13.32 -32.55
N ILE A 545 -9.18 13.90 -31.92
CA ILE A 545 -8.83 13.73 -30.51
C ILE A 545 -9.47 14.85 -29.71
N ALA A 546 -10.29 14.51 -28.72
CA ALA A 546 -10.79 15.42 -27.70
C ALA A 546 -10.26 15.00 -26.33
N ALA A 547 -9.56 15.90 -25.68
CA ALA A 547 -8.94 15.69 -24.36
C ALA A 547 -9.28 16.86 -23.44
N ALA A 548 -9.61 16.56 -22.17
CA ALA A 548 -9.79 17.58 -21.15
C ALA A 548 -9.28 17.07 -19.80
N ALA A 549 -8.88 18.00 -18.96
CA ALA A 549 -8.53 17.76 -17.57
C ALA A 549 -9.09 18.86 -16.67
N GLN A 550 -9.43 18.50 -15.43
CA GLN A 550 -9.82 19.43 -14.39
C GLN A 550 -9.22 19.00 -13.06
N LEU A 551 -8.88 19.95 -12.21
CA LEU A 551 -8.26 19.70 -10.91
C LEU A 551 -8.93 20.57 -9.85
N ASN A 552 -9.34 19.93 -8.75
CA ASN A 552 -9.90 20.64 -7.62
C ASN A 552 -8.87 21.63 -7.03
N PRO A 553 -9.16 22.95 -7.03
CA PRO A 553 -8.20 23.96 -6.59
C PRO A 553 -7.85 23.89 -5.10
N ASP A 554 -8.59 23.13 -4.29
CA ASP A 554 -8.21 22.85 -2.90
C ASP A 554 -7.05 21.87 -2.81
N ILE A 555 -6.78 21.09 -3.87
CA ILE A 555 -5.65 20.16 -3.98
C ILE A 555 -4.43 20.88 -4.54
N ASP A 556 -4.55 21.46 -5.74
CA ASP A 556 -3.50 22.20 -6.43
C ASP A 556 -4.09 22.99 -7.61
N GLN A 557 -3.28 23.80 -8.28
CA GLN A 557 -3.61 24.38 -9.57
C GLN A 557 -3.25 23.41 -10.70
N LEU A 558 -4.05 23.37 -11.76
CA LEU A 558 -3.74 22.60 -12.95
C LEU A 558 -2.57 23.26 -13.72
N GLY A 559 -1.52 22.48 -14.02
CA GLY A 559 -0.34 22.94 -14.74
C GLY A 559 -0.50 22.80 -16.26
N ARG A 560 -0.70 21.58 -16.75
CA ARG A 560 -0.83 21.26 -18.16
C ARG A 560 -1.55 19.96 -18.43
N LEU A 561 -2.05 19.83 -19.68
CA LEU A 561 -2.58 18.61 -20.28
C LEU A 561 -1.72 18.23 -21.49
N GLU A 562 -1.41 16.95 -21.65
CA GLU A 562 -0.63 16.42 -22.77
C GLU A 562 -1.38 15.30 -23.48
N ILE A 563 -1.25 15.23 -24.81
CA ILE A 563 -1.60 14.05 -25.62
C ILE A 563 -0.32 13.31 -25.92
N VAL A 564 -0.34 11.99 -25.68
CA VAL A 564 0.80 11.08 -25.85
C VAL A 564 0.45 10.01 -26.86
N ALA A 565 1.30 9.80 -27.87
CA ALA A 565 1.17 8.70 -28.82
C ALA A 565 2.44 7.83 -28.76
N GLN A 566 2.29 6.56 -28.46
CA GLN A 566 3.41 5.59 -28.31
C GLN A 566 4.55 6.09 -27.40
N GLY A 567 4.21 6.84 -26.35
CA GLY A 567 5.13 7.40 -25.37
C GLY A 567 5.67 8.80 -25.73
N ASP A 568 5.47 9.27 -26.95
CA ASP A 568 5.93 10.59 -27.40
C ASP A 568 4.80 11.64 -27.19
N VAL A 569 5.16 12.84 -26.67
CA VAL A 569 4.20 13.94 -26.51
C VAL A 569 3.92 14.56 -27.87
N VAL A 570 2.66 14.49 -28.34
CA VAL A 570 2.24 15.02 -29.65
C VAL A 570 1.49 16.34 -29.54
N ALA A 571 1.03 16.70 -28.36
CA ALA A 571 0.45 18.02 -28.07
C ALA A 571 0.53 18.33 -26.57
N THR A 572 0.69 19.61 -26.24
CA THR A 572 0.67 20.12 -24.86
C THR A 572 -0.17 21.38 -24.78
N GLN A 573 -1.01 21.47 -23.77
CA GLN A 573 -1.81 22.67 -23.46
C GLN A 573 -1.55 23.10 -22.02
N PRO A 574 -0.85 24.23 -21.78
CA PRO A 574 -0.71 24.82 -20.45
C PRO A 574 -2.07 25.30 -19.90
N ALA A 575 -2.32 25.07 -18.64
CA ALA A 575 -3.57 25.50 -17.98
C ALA A 575 -3.57 26.99 -17.60
N LYS A 576 -2.39 27.61 -17.40
CA LYS A 576 -2.23 29.05 -17.11
C LYS A 576 -3.05 29.54 -15.91
N GLY A 577 -3.11 28.74 -14.84
CA GLY A 577 -3.83 29.06 -13.60
C GLY A 577 -5.33 28.72 -13.63
N LEU A 578 -5.83 28.13 -14.70
CA LEU A 578 -7.19 27.61 -14.76
C LEU A 578 -7.26 26.25 -14.06
N ASP A 579 -8.39 25.96 -13.47
CA ASP A 579 -8.71 24.66 -12.87
C ASP A 579 -9.20 23.62 -13.91
N ARG A 580 -9.36 24.05 -15.16
CA ARG A 580 -9.82 23.22 -16.28
C ARG A 580 -9.11 23.60 -17.58
N VAL A 581 -8.73 22.59 -18.37
CA VAL A 581 -8.07 22.77 -19.68
C VAL A 581 -8.52 21.70 -20.65
N ALA A 582 -8.56 22.05 -21.96
CA ALA A 582 -8.93 21.12 -23.02
C ALA A 582 -8.02 21.26 -24.24
N ILE A 583 -7.80 20.15 -24.94
CA ILE A 583 -7.11 20.08 -26.22
C ILE A 583 -8.03 19.42 -27.25
N ARG A 584 -8.10 20.00 -28.45
CA ARG A 584 -8.60 19.34 -29.65
C ARG A 584 -7.46 19.23 -30.67
N LYS A 585 -7.23 18.01 -31.17
CA LYS A 585 -6.14 17.72 -32.09
C LYS A 585 -6.61 16.70 -33.12
N THR A 586 -6.31 16.97 -34.38
CA THR A 586 -6.50 15.97 -35.43
C THR A 586 -5.14 15.39 -35.81
N LEU A 587 -5.02 14.06 -35.82
CA LEU A 587 -3.91 13.30 -36.39
C LEU A 587 -4.38 12.56 -37.62
N VAL A 588 -3.44 12.03 -38.41
CA VAL A 588 -3.73 11.14 -39.53
C VAL A 588 -3.26 9.73 -39.16
N ALA A 589 -4.11 8.75 -39.29
CA ALA A 589 -3.80 7.35 -39.02
C ALA A 589 -2.94 6.78 -40.19
N ASP A 590 -1.65 7.03 -40.19
CA ASP A 590 -0.68 6.47 -41.14
C ASP A 590 -0.19 5.08 -40.77
N ARG A 591 -0.31 4.71 -39.52
CA ARG A 591 0.02 3.42 -38.90
C ARG A 591 -0.79 3.19 -37.63
N SER A 592 -0.83 1.95 -37.20
CA SER A 592 -1.42 1.60 -35.89
C SER A 592 -0.59 2.18 -34.74
N MET A 593 -1.26 2.65 -33.70
CA MET A 593 -0.63 3.26 -32.50
C MET A 593 -1.58 3.21 -31.31
N TRP A 594 -1.05 3.38 -30.12
CA TRP A 594 -1.85 3.73 -28.96
C TRP A 594 -1.72 5.23 -28.65
N ILE A 595 -2.83 5.81 -28.18
CA ILE A 595 -2.91 7.24 -27.83
C ILE A 595 -3.48 7.33 -26.41
N ALA A 596 -2.88 8.16 -25.58
CA ALA A 596 -3.33 8.44 -24.22
C ALA A 596 -3.20 9.93 -23.89
N ILE A 597 -3.74 10.34 -22.75
CA ILE A 597 -3.55 11.68 -22.21
C ILE A 597 -3.00 11.60 -20.78
N ARG A 598 -2.29 12.67 -20.38
CA ARG A 598 -1.84 12.87 -19.02
C ARG A 598 -1.93 14.33 -18.61
N ALA A 599 -2.26 14.57 -17.34
CA ALA A 599 -2.40 15.92 -16.80
C ALA A 599 -1.58 16.06 -15.54
N TYR A 600 -1.08 17.28 -15.27
CA TYR A 600 -0.20 17.57 -14.14
C TYR A 600 -0.69 18.81 -13.41
N GLY A 601 -0.54 18.81 -12.08
CA GLY A 601 -0.65 20.03 -11.27
C GLY A 601 0.58 20.92 -11.42
N THR A 602 0.61 22.03 -10.66
CA THR A 602 1.75 22.98 -10.67
C THR A 602 2.86 22.57 -9.71
N ARG A 603 2.60 21.71 -8.73
CA ARG A 603 3.60 21.18 -7.78
C ARG A 603 4.34 19.95 -8.29
N GLU A 604 4.34 19.75 -9.62
CA GLU A 604 5.09 18.68 -10.24
C GLU A 604 6.60 18.85 -9.99
N THR A 605 7.26 17.80 -9.54
CA THR A 605 8.71 17.70 -9.46
C THR A 605 9.19 16.64 -10.43
N PRO A 606 9.81 16.99 -11.57
CA PRO A 606 10.39 16.00 -12.48
C PRO A 606 11.48 15.21 -11.76
N ALA A 607 11.40 13.88 -11.79
CA ALA A 607 12.52 13.05 -11.36
C ALA A 607 13.63 13.13 -12.42
N GLN A 608 14.86 13.32 -11.97
CA GLN A 608 16.02 13.49 -12.88
C GLN A 608 16.14 12.28 -13.83
N GLY A 609 16.01 12.55 -15.12
CA GLY A 609 16.36 11.63 -16.21
C GLY A 609 15.36 10.52 -16.53
N GLN A 610 14.15 10.48 -15.95
CA GLN A 610 13.13 9.48 -16.23
C GLN A 610 11.71 10.08 -16.25
N VAL A 611 10.74 9.34 -16.84
CA VAL A 611 9.31 9.71 -16.91
C VAL A 611 8.65 9.54 -15.53
N GLN A 612 9.25 10.06 -14.50
CA GLN A 612 8.78 9.99 -13.12
C GLN A 612 8.42 11.40 -12.66
N THR A 613 7.18 11.58 -12.24
CA THR A 613 6.70 12.86 -11.71
C THR A 613 6.13 12.65 -10.32
N MET A 614 6.41 13.58 -9.41
CA MET A 614 5.79 13.64 -8.09
C MET A 614 4.86 14.85 -8.03
N GLY A 615 3.71 14.71 -7.40
CA GLY A 615 2.69 15.74 -7.28
C GLY A 615 1.37 15.32 -7.92
N PRO A 616 0.38 16.23 -7.99
CA PRO A 616 -0.91 15.92 -8.63
C PRO A 616 -0.72 15.56 -10.10
N VAL A 617 -1.13 14.35 -10.46
CA VAL A 617 -0.95 13.80 -11.80
C VAL A 617 -2.09 12.83 -12.13
N ALA A 618 -2.43 12.74 -13.41
CA ALA A 618 -3.33 11.72 -13.93
C ALA A 618 -2.85 11.20 -15.27
N HIS A 619 -3.17 9.94 -15.56
CA HIS A 619 -2.87 9.29 -16.84
C HIS A 619 -4.05 8.39 -17.26
N SER A 620 -4.49 8.50 -18.51
CA SER A 620 -5.55 7.64 -19.05
C SER A 620 -5.01 6.27 -19.46
N ALA A 621 -5.85 5.24 -19.46
CA ALA A 621 -5.61 4.10 -20.34
C ALA A 621 -5.55 4.56 -21.81
N PRO A 622 -4.80 3.84 -22.67
CA PRO A 622 -4.75 4.15 -24.09
C PRO A 622 -6.07 3.86 -24.81
N ILE A 623 -6.31 4.60 -25.92
CA ILE A 623 -7.16 4.15 -27.01
C ILE A 623 -6.26 3.54 -28.07
N TYR A 624 -6.58 2.33 -28.50
CA TYR A 624 -5.75 1.54 -29.42
C TYR A 624 -6.24 1.73 -30.86
N VAL A 625 -5.50 2.49 -31.66
CA VAL A 625 -5.82 2.72 -33.09
C VAL A 625 -5.19 1.61 -33.93
N VAL A 626 -6.02 0.79 -34.57
CA VAL A 626 -5.62 -0.32 -35.42
C VAL A 626 -5.91 0.04 -36.87
N VAL A 627 -4.84 0.30 -37.63
CA VAL A 627 -4.90 0.68 -39.04
C VAL A 627 -4.72 -0.54 -39.92
N ASP A 628 -5.71 -0.82 -40.79
CA ASP A 628 -5.72 -1.97 -41.73
C ASP A 628 -5.40 -3.32 -41.06
N GLY A 629 -5.84 -3.49 -39.79
CA GLY A 629 -5.60 -4.71 -39.01
C GLY A 629 -4.15 -4.95 -38.55
N GLN A 630 -3.26 -3.94 -38.70
CA GLN A 630 -1.87 -4.08 -38.28
C GLN A 630 -1.71 -3.86 -36.77
N PRO A 631 -0.75 -4.54 -36.13
CA PRO A 631 -0.46 -4.34 -34.72
C PRO A 631 -0.07 -2.89 -34.38
N PHE A 632 -0.39 -2.43 -33.17
CA PHE A 632 -0.14 -1.06 -32.71
C PHE A 632 1.22 -0.87 -32.02
N TRP A 633 2.18 -1.78 -32.19
CA TRP A 633 3.51 -1.63 -31.61
C TRP A 633 4.29 -0.43 -32.18
N LYS A 634 5.26 0.08 -31.44
CA LYS A 634 6.22 1.10 -31.91
C LYS A 634 7.36 0.43 -32.66
N THR A 635 7.14 0.12 -33.96
CA THR A 635 8.01 -0.71 -34.80
C THR A 635 9.49 -0.40 -34.62
N ALA A 636 9.88 0.89 -34.65
CA ALA A 636 11.27 1.30 -34.52
C ALA A 636 11.88 0.94 -33.13
N ALA A 637 11.07 0.82 -32.09
CA ALA A 637 11.54 0.50 -30.73
C ALA A 637 11.56 -1.01 -30.44
N VAL A 638 10.83 -1.84 -31.22
CA VAL A 638 10.68 -3.26 -30.97
C VAL A 638 12.01 -3.99 -30.76
N PRO A 639 13.07 -3.80 -31.59
CA PRO A 639 14.33 -4.51 -31.40
C PRO A 639 14.97 -4.26 -30.03
N GLN A 640 15.00 -3.01 -29.59
CA GLN A 640 15.55 -2.65 -28.29
C GLN A 640 14.67 -3.16 -27.13
N LEU A 641 13.35 -3.03 -27.24
CA LEU A 641 12.42 -3.48 -26.21
C LEU A 641 12.45 -5.00 -26.04
N VAL A 642 12.51 -5.76 -27.13
CA VAL A 642 12.66 -7.23 -27.06
C VAL A 642 13.99 -7.60 -26.40
N LYS A 643 15.08 -6.93 -26.75
CA LYS A 643 16.38 -7.14 -26.09
C LYS A 643 16.30 -6.91 -24.57
N GLU A 644 15.62 -5.86 -24.13
CA GLU A 644 15.44 -5.53 -22.71
C GLU A 644 14.60 -6.60 -22.00
N GLN A 645 13.47 -7.01 -22.57
CA GLN A 645 12.64 -8.08 -21.96
C GLN A 645 13.39 -9.41 -21.87
N ARG A 646 14.17 -9.78 -22.90
CA ARG A 646 15.03 -10.96 -22.86
C ARG A 646 16.11 -10.86 -21.77
N GLN A 647 16.69 -9.67 -21.55
CA GLN A 647 17.63 -9.45 -20.47
C GLN A 647 16.97 -9.71 -19.10
N HIS A 648 15.75 -9.20 -18.87
CA HIS A 648 15.00 -9.47 -17.64
C HIS A 648 14.69 -10.96 -17.44
N LEU A 649 14.42 -11.69 -18.52
CA LEU A 649 14.24 -13.15 -18.48
C LEU A 649 15.55 -13.88 -18.14
N GLN A 650 16.68 -13.43 -18.68
CA GLN A 650 18.00 -14.00 -18.33
C GLN A 650 18.37 -13.66 -16.87
N ASP A 651 18.13 -12.45 -16.43
CA ASP A 651 18.34 -12.03 -15.02
C ASP A 651 17.50 -12.88 -14.06
N LEU A 652 16.28 -13.24 -14.43
CA LEU A 652 15.44 -14.16 -13.66
C LEU A 652 16.11 -15.53 -13.46
N LEU A 653 16.83 -16.03 -14.47
CA LEU A 653 17.49 -17.34 -14.42
C LEU A 653 18.91 -17.31 -13.83
N THR A 654 19.54 -16.15 -13.72
CA THR A 654 20.97 -16.05 -13.38
C THR A 654 21.28 -15.22 -12.15
N ALA A 655 20.42 -14.25 -11.80
CA ALA A 655 20.67 -13.36 -10.67
C ALA A 655 20.69 -14.13 -9.34
N PRO A 656 21.54 -13.70 -8.38
CA PRO A 656 21.54 -14.26 -7.03
C PRO A 656 20.20 -13.99 -6.35
N VAL A 657 19.98 -14.69 -5.24
CA VAL A 657 18.83 -14.43 -4.37
C VAL A 657 18.94 -13.02 -3.79
N ASP A 658 17.81 -12.32 -3.74
CA ASP A 658 17.63 -11.11 -2.95
C ASP A 658 16.92 -11.50 -1.64
N PRO A 659 17.55 -11.37 -0.48
CA PRO A 659 16.96 -11.79 0.78
C PRO A 659 15.87 -10.85 1.31
N MET A 660 15.72 -9.64 0.72
CA MET A 660 14.78 -8.66 1.21
C MET A 660 13.33 -9.14 1.02
N GLY A 661 12.55 -9.18 2.10
CA GLY A 661 11.13 -9.51 2.10
C GLY A 661 10.79 -11.01 2.07
N ASP A 662 11.70 -11.90 1.66
CA ASP A 662 11.38 -13.34 1.50
C ASP A 662 11.73 -14.19 2.73
N LEU A 663 12.45 -13.64 3.70
CA LEU A 663 12.90 -14.39 4.89
C LEU A 663 11.76 -14.82 5.82
N GLU A 664 10.58 -14.22 5.69
CA GLU A 664 9.40 -14.62 6.46
C GLU A 664 8.95 -16.05 6.13
N ALA A 665 9.16 -16.50 4.89
CA ALA A 665 8.82 -17.84 4.44
C ALA A 665 9.92 -18.89 4.66
N TRP A 666 11.16 -18.45 5.00
CA TRP A 666 12.33 -19.30 5.05
C TRP A 666 13.14 -19.06 6.32
N GLU A 667 13.66 -20.12 6.93
CA GLU A 667 14.37 -20.08 8.21
C GLU A 667 15.68 -19.29 8.12
N THR A 668 16.37 -19.35 6.97
CA THR A 668 17.63 -18.64 6.74
C THR A 668 17.80 -18.22 5.29
N VAL A 669 18.69 -17.24 5.04
CA VAL A 669 19.08 -16.80 3.68
C VAL A 669 19.62 -17.97 2.86
N ASP A 670 20.36 -18.90 3.47
CA ASP A 670 20.91 -20.07 2.76
C ASP A 670 19.82 -21.05 2.32
N VAL A 671 18.75 -21.22 3.11
CA VAL A 671 17.60 -22.03 2.72
C VAL A 671 16.87 -21.37 1.55
N LEU A 672 16.60 -20.07 1.65
CA LEU A 672 16.00 -19.30 0.59
C LEU A 672 16.82 -19.38 -0.72
N ALA A 673 18.16 -19.21 -0.64
CA ALA A 673 19.04 -19.28 -1.80
C ALA A 673 19.00 -20.65 -2.49
N ARG A 674 19.01 -21.75 -1.71
CA ARG A 674 18.89 -23.12 -2.28
C ARG A 674 17.52 -23.34 -2.94
N GLN A 675 16.45 -22.84 -2.33
CA GLN A 675 15.10 -22.96 -2.90
C GLN A 675 14.97 -22.15 -4.19
N TRP A 676 15.48 -20.91 -4.19
CA TRP A 676 15.52 -20.07 -5.38
C TRP A 676 16.28 -20.76 -6.52
N GLU A 677 17.51 -21.25 -6.24
CA GLU A 677 18.32 -21.96 -7.24
C GLU A 677 17.59 -23.18 -7.84
N ARG A 678 16.93 -23.96 -6.99
CA ARG A 678 16.17 -25.14 -7.44
C ARG A 678 14.96 -24.75 -8.27
N GLN A 679 14.14 -23.82 -7.76
CA GLN A 679 12.85 -23.50 -8.38
C GLN A 679 13.00 -22.63 -9.64
N ARG A 680 14.01 -21.75 -9.71
CA ARG A 680 14.25 -20.97 -10.94
C ARG A 680 14.58 -21.85 -12.14
N GLN A 681 15.18 -23.05 -11.92
CA GLN A 681 15.41 -23.98 -13.01
C GLN A 681 14.08 -24.56 -13.58
N GLN A 682 13.05 -24.66 -12.74
CA GLN A 682 11.72 -25.08 -13.17
C GLN A 682 11.04 -24.01 -14.06
N LEU A 683 11.47 -22.75 -13.99
CA LEU A 683 10.95 -21.67 -14.85
C LEU A 683 11.54 -21.69 -16.28
N ARG A 684 12.65 -22.41 -16.54
CA ARG A 684 13.31 -22.42 -17.85
C ARG A 684 12.41 -22.70 -19.04
N PRO A 685 11.52 -23.73 -19.03
CA PRO A 685 10.63 -23.97 -20.17
C PRO A 685 9.73 -22.76 -20.47
N ARG A 686 9.17 -22.14 -19.42
CA ARG A 686 8.29 -20.98 -19.56
C ARG A 686 9.06 -19.73 -20.02
N VAL A 687 10.30 -19.55 -19.55
CA VAL A 687 11.20 -18.49 -20.03
C VAL A 687 11.47 -18.68 -21.52
N SER A 688 11.82 -19.90 -21.97
CA SER A 688 12.06 -20.17 -23.39
C SER A 688 10.82 -19.91 -24.26
N GLU A 689 9.63 -20.22 -23.76
CA GLU A 689 8.38 -19.90 -24.46
C GLU A 689 8.13 -18.38 -24.51
N ALA A 690 8.38 -17.64 -23.43
CA ALA A 690 8.28 -16.18 -23.41
C ALA A 690 9.26 -15.55 -24.41
N GLU A 691 10.51 -16.02 -24.44
CA GLU A 691 11.51 -15.58 -25.44
C GLU A 691 11.03 -15.82 -26.87
N ALA A 692 10.44 -16.98 -27.15
CA ALA A 692 9.88 -17.30 -28.45
C ALA A 692 8.74 -16.35 -28.86
N LYS A 693 7.89 -15.93 -27.89
CA LYS A 693 6.82 -14.94 -28.12
C LYS A 693 7.42 -13.55 -28.44
N TYR A 694 8.45 -13.11 -27.73
CA TYR A 694 9.16 -11.86 -28.04
C TYR A 694 9.85 -11.92 -29.40
N ASP A 695 10.50 -13.04 -29.74
CA ASP A 695 11.12 -13.25 -31.05
C ASP A 695 10.09 -13.24 -32.19
N ALA A 696 8.88 -13.74 -31.94
CA ALA A 696 7.80 -13.65 -32.93
C ALA A 696 7.37 -12.19 -33.20
N ILE A 697 7.30 -11.36 -32.16
CA ILE A 697 7.06 -9.91 -32.31
C ILE A 697 8.20 -9.27 -33.11
N LEU A 698 9.47 -9.55 -32.74
CA LEU A 698 10.64 -9.00 -33.42
C LEU A 698 10.65 -9.32 -34.90
N ARG A 699 10.48 -10.60 -35.27
CA ARG A 699 10.43 -11.03 -36.67
C ARG A 699 9.34 -10.35 -37.47
N ARG A 700 8.13 -10.27 -36.92
CA ARG A 700 7.00 -9.59 -37.58
C ARG A 700 7.25 -8.11 -37.77
N ALA A 701 7.86 -7.43 -36.78
CA ALA A 701 8.15 -6.00 -36.83
C ALA A 701 9.29 -5.64 -37.77
N THR A 702 10.29 -6.53 -37.92
CA THR A 702 11.49 -6.28 -38.76
C THR A 702 11.39 -6.90 -40.16
N GLY A 703 10.36 -7.70 -40.45
CA GLY A 703 10.25 -8.42 -41.74
C GLY A 703 11.28 -9.54 -41.91
N SER A 704 11.99 -9.92 -40.81
CA SER A 704 13.00 -10.97 -40.88
C SER A 704 12.38 -12.33 -41.10
N PRO A 705 12.90 -13.19 -42.02
CA PRO A 705 12.38 -14.54 -42.22
C PRO A 705 12.56 -15.37 -40.93
N ALA A 706 11.69 -16.36 -40.74
CA ALA A 706 11.83 -17.30 -39.64
C ALA A 706 13.21 -17.98 -39.73
N THR A 707 14.10 -17.71 -38.78
CA THR A 707 15.28 -18.55 -38.60
C THR A 707 14.75 -19.94 -38.22
N THR A 708 14.78 -20.91 -39.16
CA THR A 708 14.64 -22.31 -38.80
C THR A 708 15.71 -22.58 -37.78
N ALA A 709 15.32 -22.84 -36.53
CA ALA A 709 16.26 -23.30 -35.53
C ALA A 709 17.03 -24.46 -36.13
N PRO A 710 18.36 -24.51 -36.00
CA PRO A 710 19.08 -25.67 -36.47
C PRO A 710 18.47 -26.87 -35.73
N ARG A 711 17.83 -27.76 -36.48
CA ARG A 711 17.45 -29.08 -35.93
C ARG A 711 18.74 -29.61 -35.33
N SER A 712 18.78 -29.74 -34.01
CA SER A 712 19.89 -30.36 -33.33
C SER A 712 20.14 -31.73 -33.97
N GLN A 713 21.29 -31.91 -34.63
CA GLN A 713 21.77 -33.21 -35.12
C GLN A 713 22.14 -34.12 -33.94
N ALA A 714 21.29 -34.20 -32.92
CA ALA A 714 21.50 -35.06 -31.76
C ALA A 714 20.82 -36.42 -31.89
N SER A 715 20.14 -36.71 -33.01
CA SER A 715 19.47 -38.02 -33.22
C SER A 715 20.13 -38.93 -34.25
N ALA A 716 21.21 -38.51 -34.94
CA ALA A 716 21.92 -39.40 -35.87
C ALA A 716 23.08 -40.19 -35.21
N GLY A 717 23.57 -39.73 -34.05
CA GLY A 717 24.67 -40.41 -33.34
C GLY A 717 24.26 -41.63 -32.48
N ILE A 718 23.00 -41.72 -32.08
CA ILE A 718 22.53 -42.82 -31.21
C ILE A 718 22.10 -44.05 -32.00
N MET A 719 21.70 -43.91 -33.28
CA MET A 719 21.33 -45.07 -34.14
C MET A 719 22.53 -45.86 -34.64
N VAL A 720 23.72 -45.27 -34.76
CA VAL A 720 24.93 -45.96 -35.19
C VAL A 720 25.57 -46.81 -34.08
N VAL A 721 25.41 -46.41 -32.80
CA VAL A 721 25.95 -47.19 -31.69
C VAL A 721 25.08 -48.41 -31.36
N ILE A 722 23.77 -48.34 -31.59
CA ILE A 722 22.87 -49.50 -31.38
C ILE A 722 23.03 -50.55 -32.47
N ALA A 723 23.35 -50.17 -33.73
CA ALA A 723 23.62 -51.10 -34.82
C ALA A 723 24.96 -51.88 -34.66
N ALA A 724 25.97 -51.24 -34.05
CA ALA A 724 27.26 -51.88 -33.77
C ALA A 724 27.21 -52.85 -32.56
N CYS A 725 26.33 -52.63 -31.57
CA CYS A 725 26.15 -53.57 -30.46
C CYS A 725 25.30 -54.82 -30.83
N LEU A 726 24.43 -54.73 -31.85
CA LEU A 726 23.62 -55.88 -32.29
C LEU A 726 24.33 -56.77 -33.27
N MET A 727 25.40 -56.39 -34.01
CA MET A 727 26.25 -57.24 -34.84
C MET A 727 27.37 -57.93 -34.01
N GLY A 728 27.72 -57.51 -32.86
CA GLY A 728 28.73 -58.14 -31.99
C GLY A 728 28.22 -59.33 -31.18
N LEU A 729 26.93 -59.60 -31.17
CA LEU A 729 26.30 -60.67 -30.38
C LEU A 729 25.83 -61.86 -31.19
N ARG A 730 26.12 -61.94 -32.55
CA ARG A 730 25.76 -63.10 -33.41
C ARG A 730 26.92 -63.95 -33.85
N LEU A 731 28.13 -63.79 -33.35
CA LEU A 731 29.30 -64.55 -33.69
C LEU A 731 29.98 -65.30 -32.50
N ARG A 732 29.19 -65.66 -31.51
CA ARG A 732 29.68 -66.63 -30.45
C ARG A 732 28.56 -67.62 -30.06
N LYS A 733 28.07 -68.39 -30.99
CA LYS A 733 27.46 -69.74 -30.76
C LYS A 733 27.76 -70.63 -31.92
N GLY A 734 28.88 -71.35 -31.84
CA GLY A 734 29.29 -72.42 -32.71
C GLY A 734 30.60 -72.99 -32.20
N THR A 735 30.49 -74.17 -31.68
CA THR A 735 31.45 -75.20 -31.33
C THR A 735 31.75 -75.38 -29.84
N ARG A 736 31.14 -76.41 -29.40
CA ARG A 736 31.23 -77.43 -28.38
C ARG A 736 30.50 -77.21 -27.10
#